data_a9488303f6147e877e455e719f744c30
#
_entry.id   a9488303f6147e877e455e719f744c30
#
_cell.length_a   1.000
_cell.length_b   1.000
_cell.length_c   1.000
_cell.angle_alpha   90.00
_cell.angle_beta   90.00
_cell.angle_gamma   90.00
#
_symmetry.space_group_name_H-M   'P 1'
#
loop_
_entity.id
_entity.type
_entity.pdbx_description
1 polymer ?
#
loop_
_entity_poly.entity_id
_entity_poly.type
_entity_poly.pdbx_seq_one_letter_code
_entity_poly.pdbx_strand_id
1 'polypeptide(L)'
;AGELAVRLGLPAGSSADLDGLSAARTAAGIAALLVGAFGEVAAPVASVAPAVAGSVPAMDREAVLGSVLAVVAERTGYPVEMIEPELDLEADLSVDSIKRAEIAGELAVRLGLPAGSSADLDGLSAARTAAGIAGLLVTLLAGPAEASAPAPATPATPALPAEPAAAEAEAEILAPQRLEFTEAELPEVTGSIADGSTVLLLGGGELAPVVAERLRAAGAVPTLIPAGELPGTTADAVIHLDALVSADAPLPEAFPLFQAVLAGAPRRLLSVEHRTEGAASGLRGFFRSVAREYPDLTATLVEVAPDAGPEAVAEALATELAATDREPVVLTDGGTRRALRLTPTDLGALAATGAGPAGDGVAEAEAAGLDRDAVVLLVGGARGITARFARTIAAAGRCRIELMGRTPVPAETEDPATAGAADRDALRAAFLRSGLTSPAEVERRVSAVLAAREVRGTVADLRALGSQVRYHCVDVLDTEAVRAAVKDIHTEHGRLDGVVYAAGVIEDKLIAEKPVESFRRVFTTKVAGARAVLDAVDTLPEGPRFAVLFGSIAGALGNRGQSDYAAANDALEELGRRWSTRERRGLTVHWGPWAASETNGGMVTPELMRSYAARGIKLIDPEEGPLSLLRELAWGAPTVHATVYTASGW
;
A
#
# COMPACT_ATOMS: atom_id res chain seq x y z
N ALA A 1 11.16 39.27 9.72
CA ALA A 1 12.20 40.29 9.63
C ALA A 1 12.66 40.73 11.02
N GLY A 2 11.78 41.14 11.94
CA GLY A 2 12.16 41.59 13.30
C GLY A 2 12.90 40.53 14.13
N GLU A 3 12.45 39.30 14.12
CA GLU A 3 13.06 38.19 14.87
C GLU A 3 14.42 37.76 14.28
N LEU A 4 14.57 37.84 12.97
CA LEU A 4 15.82 37.55 12.26
C LEU A 4 16.87 38.64 12.58
N ALA A 5 16.48 39.90 12.66
CA ALA A 5 17.35 41.01 13.06
C ALA A 5 17.90 40.86 14.48
N VAL A 6 17.07 40.39 15.43
CA VAL A 6 17.46 40.14 16.82
C VAL A 6 18.46 38.96 16.88
N ARG A 7 18.22 37.87 16.13
CA ARG A 7 19.11 36.69 16.09
C ARG A 7 20.45 36.96 15.45
N LEU A 8 20.52 37.92 14.52
CA LEU A 8 21.76 38.34 13.85
C LEU A 8 22.51 39.45 14.58
N GLY A 9 22.03 39.88 15.76
CA GLY A 9 22.70 40.89 16.61
C GLY A 9 22.75 42.30 16.01
N LEU A 10 21.77 42.67 15.18
CA LEU A 10 21.74 43.99 14.54
C LEU A 10 21.40 45.05 15.58
N PRO A 11 22.14 46.20 15.65
CA PRO A 11 21.84 47.26 16.57
C PRO A 11 20.47 47.91 16.25
N ALA A 12 19.69 48.17 17.29
CA ALA A 12 18.41 48.85 17.18
C ALA A 12 18.59 50.25 16.55
N GLY A 13 18.05 50.44 15.32
CA GLY A 13 18.15 51.69 14.59
C GLY A 13 18.98 51.69 13.31
N SER A 14 19.55 50.55 12.90
CA SER A 14 20.16 50.44 11.55
C SER A 14 19.05 50.52 10.50
N SER A 15 19.21 51.47 9.54
CA SER A 15 18.29 51.68 8.41
C SER A 15 18.44 50.62 7.30
N ALA A 16 18.71 49.37 7.68
CA ALA A 16 18.57 48.27 6.78
C ALA A 16 17.11 48.18 6.33
N ASP A 17 16.90 48.14 5.05
CA ASP A 17 15.59 48.16 4.43
C ASP A 17 14.74 46.96 4.87
N LEU A 18 14.13 47.09 6.07
CA LEU A 18 13.27 46.06 6.65
C LEU A 18 12.04 45.80 5.78
N ASP A 19 11.66 46.79 4.96
CA ASP A 19 10.57 46.62 3.99
C ASP A 19 11.02 45.79 2.80
N GLY A 20 12.27 45.92 2.34
CA GLY A 20 12.88 45.06 1.33
C GLY A 20 13.04 43.63 1.80
N LEU A 21 13.44 43.41 3.08
CA LEU A 21 13.54 42.08 3.67
C LEU A 21 12.16 41.39 3.86
N SER A 22 11.12 42.17 4.17
CA SER A 22 9.77 41.63 4.28
C SER A 22 9.10 41.36 2.91
N ALA A 23 9.57 42.02 1.84
CA ALA A 23 9.11 41.79 0.48
C ALA A 23 9.85 40.65 -0.25
N ALA A 24 10.97 40.18 0.29
CA ALA A 24 11.73 39.07 -0.29
C ALA A 24 11.01 37.74 -0.08
N ARG A 25 10.63 37.08 -1.18
CA ARG A 25 9.87 35.83 -1.18
C ARG A 25 10.73 34.55 -1.20
N THR A 26 12.06 34.69 -1.21
CA THR A 26 12.98 33.54 -1.25
C THR A 26 14.15 33.71 -0.28
N ALA A 27 14.68 32.61 0.24
CA ALA A 27 15.86 32.62 1.13
C ALA A 27 17.09 33.24 0.41
N ALA A 28 17.24 33.01 -0.89
CA ALA A 28 18.32 33.63 -1.70
C ALA A 28 18.15 35.17 -1.84
N GLY A 29 16.91 35.62 -1.94
CA GLY A 29 16.59 37.08 -1.97
C GLY A 29 16.90 37.75 -0.63
N ILE A 30 16.60 37.09 0.49
CA ILE A 30 16.94 37.55 1.83
C ILE A 30 18.46 37.56 2.04
N ALA A 31 19.18 36.52 1.61
CA ALA A 31 20.62 36.43 1.70
C ALA A 31 21.32 37.52 0.85
N ALA A 32 20.84 37.78 -0.37
CA ALA A 32 21.38 38.84 -1.25
C ALA A 32 21.22 40.25 -0.65
N LEU A 33 20.06 40.53 -0.04
CA LEU A 33 19.81 41.80 0.64
C LEU A 33 20.66 41.97 1.91
N LEU A 34 20.94 40.90 2.64
CA LEU A 34 21.82 40.91 3.82
C LEU A 34 23.29 41.13 3.39
N VAL A 35 23.78 40.49 2.32
CA VAL A 35 25.13 40.70 1.77
C VAL A 35 25.28 42.14 1.27
N GLY A 36 24.26 42.68 0.57
CA GLY A 36 24.25 44.07 0.13
C GLY A 36 24.26 45.10 1.27
N ALA A 37 23.63 44.77 2.42
CA ALA A 37 23.56 45.65 3.58
C ALA A 37 24.85 45.65 4.42
N PHE A 38 25.66 44.58 4.39
CA PHE A 38 26.85 44.40 5.25
C PHE A 38 28.17 44.64 4.52
N GLY A 39 28.21 44.76 3.21
CA GLY A 39 29.43 44.90 2.41
C GLY A 39 30.32 43.65 2.49
N GLU A 40 31.13 43.42 1.45
CA GLU A 40 32.14 42.36 1.45
C GLU A 40 33.11 42.56 2.62
N VAL A 41 33.08 41.71 3.62
CA VAL A 41 34.15 41.61 4.62
C VAL A 41 35.29 40.83 3.95
N ALA A 42 36.32 41.56 3.51
CA ALA A 42 37.56 40.97 3.01
C ALA A 42 38.22 40.13 4.10
N ALA A 43 38.27 38.83 3.88
CA ALA A 43 39.08 37.94 4.72
C ALA A 43 40.57 38.11 4.41
N PRO A 44 41.49 38.22 5.40
CA PRO A 44 42.87 38.24 5.17
C PRO A 44 43.40 36.87 4.73
N VAL A 45 43.97 36.82 3.52
CA VAL A 45 44.66 35.65 3.01
C VAL A 45 45.98 35.49 3.77
N ALA A 46 46.03 34.58 4.76
CA ALA A 46 47.26 34.06 5.35
C ALA A 46 47.58 32.72 4.70
N SER A 47 48.61 32.74 3.87
CA SER A 47 49.24 31.54 3.34
C SER A 47 49.89 30.78 4.49
N VAL A 48 49.39 29.58 4.78
CA VAL A 48 50.08 28.60 5.62
C VAL A 48 50.21 27.29 4.83
N ALA A 49 51.45 26.82 4.78
CA ALA A 49 51.87 25.58 4.13
C ALA A 49 51.12 24.34 4.68
N PRO A 50 51.10 23.22 3.93
CA PRO A 50 50.26 22.07 4.27
C PRO A 50 50.74 21.41 5.56
N ALA A 51 49.94 21.51 6.59
CA ALA A 51 50.12 20.70 7.79
C ALA A 51 49.51 19.30 7.52
N VAL A 52 50.30 18.33 7.86
CA VAL A 52 50.06 16.88 7.89
C VAL A 52 48.61 16.52 8.19
N ALA A 53 48.03 15.69 7.34
CA ALA A 53 46.73 15.02 7.57
C ALA A 53 46.81 14.26 8.91
N GLY A 54 46.21 14.81 9.93
CA GLY A 54 45.88 14.08 11.14
C GLY A 54 44.83 13.04 10.83
N SER A 55 45.17 11.78 10.97
CA SER A 55 44.22 10.68 10.95
C SER A 55 43.10 10.99 11.94
N VAL A 56 41.87 11.11 11.45
CA VAL A 56 40.65 11.07 12.27
C VAL A 56 40.71 9.75 13.03
N PRO A 57 40.67 9.71 14.36
CA PRO A 57 40.66 8.45 15.09
C PRO A 57 39.48 7.65 14.59
N ALA A 58 39.68 6.37 14.20
CA ALA A 58 38.64 5.45 13.86
C ALA A 58 37.64 5.46 15.03
N MET A 59 36.46 6.05 14.81
CA MET A 59 35.41 6.05 15.82
C MET A 59 35.03 4.60 16.07
N ASP A 60 35.11 4.17 17.31
CA ASP A 60 34.72 2.84 17.72
C ASP A 60 33.24 2.62 17.39
N ARG A 61 32.92 1.45 16.82
CA ARG A 61 31.56 1.05 16.49
C ARG A 61 30.58 1.24 17.66
N GLU A 62 31.06 1.03 18.88
CA GLU A 62 30.28 1.20 20.10
C GLU A 62 29.95 2.69 20.36
N ALA A 63 30.88 3.59 20.10
CA ALA A 63 30.65 5.04 20.21
C ALA A 63 29.66 5.56 19.14
N VAL A 64 29.73 5.04 17.91
CA VAL A 64 28.76 5.35 16.83
C VAL A 64 27.39 4.82 17.21
N LEU A 65 27.28 3.58 17.66
CA LEU A 65 26.01 2.99 18.11
C LEU A 65 25.40 3.78 19.28
N GLY A 66 26.22 4.18 20.26
CA GLY A 66 25.76 5.03 21.36
C GLY A 66 25.19 6.37 20.89
N SER A 67 25.78 6.97 19.85
CA SER A 67 25.29 8.21 19.25
C SER A 67 23.97 7.98 18.50
N VAL A 68 23.83 6.87 17.79
CA VAL A 68 22.57 6.48 17.12
C VAL A 68 21.46 6.28 18.13
N LEU A 69 21.70 5.50 19.18
CA LEU A 69 20.72 5.23 20.24
C LEU A 69 20.28 6.52 20.95
N ALA A 70 21.21 7.45 21.19
CA ALA A 70 20.88 8.74 21.80
C ALA A 70 19.95 9.58 20.91
N VAL A 71 20.23 9.66 19.60
CA VAL A 71 19.35 10.39 18.65
C VAL A 71 17.99 9.71 18.52
N VAL A 72 17.94 8.39 18.45
CA VAL A 72 16.68 7.64 18.44
C VAL A 72 15.88 7.91 19.73
N ALA A 73 16.52 7.91 20.89
CA ALA A 73 15.89 8.23 22.18
C ALA A 73 15.30 9.64 22.19
N GLU A 74 16.06 10.64 21.73
CA GLU A 74 15.60 12.04 21.65
C GLU A 74 14.37 12.18 20.72
N ARG A 75 14.34 11.45 19.60
CA ARG A 75 13.27 11.54 18.61
C ARG A 75 12.03 10.69 18.93
N THR A 76 12.21 9.64 19.74
CA THR A 76 11.10 8.74 20.11
C THR A 76 10.55 9.02 21.49
N GLY A 77 11.32 9.69 22.36
CA GLY A 77 10.99 9.91 23.77
C GLY A 77 11.14 8.69 24.66
N TYR A 78 11.74 7.59 24.14
CA TYR A 78 12.10 6.43 24.96
C TYR A 78 13.43 6.65 25.67
N PRO A 79 13.59 6.18 26.94
CA PRO A 79 14.88 6.10 27.57
C PRO A 79 15.86 5.24 26.75
N VAL A 80 17.13 5.66 26.67
CA VAL A 80 18.15 4.95 25.87
C VAL A 80 18.29 3.48 26.29
N GLU A 81 18.12 3.20 27.57
CA GLU A 81 18.22 1.87 28.18
C GLU A 81 17.11 0.90 27.71
N MET A 82 16.04 1.44 27.13
CA MET A 82 14.93 0.67 26.58
C MET A 82 15.07 0.37 25.09
N ILE A 83 16.01 1.01 24.41
CA ILE A 83 16.22 0.89 22.98
C ILE A 83 17.33 -0.14 22.73
N GLU A 84 16.93 -1.41 22.54
CA GLU A 84 17.89 -2.43 22.11
C GLU A 84 18.33 -2.15 20.67
N PRO A 85 19.62 -2.31 20.31
CA PRO A 85 20.16 -1.98 18.99
C PRO A 85 19.48 -2.69 17.82
N GLU A 86 18.89 -3.86 18.06
CA GLU A 86 18.26 -4.73 17.08
C GLU A 86 16.74 -4.49 16.94
N LEU A 87 16.13 -3.60 17.74
CA LEU A 87 14.70 -3.27 17.61
C LEU A 87 14.44 -2.65 16.25
N ASP A 88 13.32 -3.05 15.64
CA ASP A 88 12.83 -2.45 14.41
C ASP A 88 12.27 -1.04 14.71
N LEU A 89 12.91 -0.03 14.15
CA LEU A 89 12.58 1.37 14.39
C LEU A 89 11.12 1.70 14.04
N GLU A 90 10.58 1.05 13.02
CA GLU A 90 9.20 1.28 12.58
C GLU A 90 8.20 0.43 13.37
N ALA A 91 8.44 -0.89 13.46
CA ALA A 91 7.51 -1.83 14.08
C ALA A 91 7.48 -1.71 15.61
N ASP A 92 8.65 -1.51 16.26
CA ASP A 92 8.77 -1.52 17.72
C ASP A 92 8.79 -0.13 18.35
N LEU A 93 9.24 0.90 17.59
CA LEU A 93 9.43 2.26 18.11
C LEU A 93 8.53 3.29 17.41
N SER A 94 7.75 2.88 16.41
CA SER A 94 6.89 3.77 15.58
C SER A 94 7.67 4.95 14.96
N VAL A 95 8.91 4.68 14.54
CA VAL A 95 9.75 5.62 13.80
C VAL A 95 9.48 5.43 12.30
N ASP A 96 8.63 6.26 11.73
CA ASP A 96 8.33 6.26 10.31
C ASP A 96 9.55 6.64 9.43
N SER A 97 9.40 6.52 8.11
CA SER A 97 10.49 6.78 7.16
C SER A 97 11.04 8.20 7.24
N ILE A 98 10.24 9.19 7.69
CA ILE A 98 10.71 10.57 7.84
C ILE A 98 11.50 10.75 9.11
N LYS A 99 10.98 10.29 10.22
CA LYS A 99 11.76 10.32 11.45
C LYS A 99 13.10 9.59 11.25
N ARG A 100 13.12 8.50 10.44
CA ARG A 100 14.38 7.84 10.05
C ARG A 100 15.29 8.74 9.21
N ALA A 101 14.72 9.46 8.22
CA ALA A 101 15.48 10.42 7.42
C ALA A 101 15.99 11.61 8.27
N GLU A 102 15.19 12.12 9.21
CA GLU A 102 15.61 13.14 10.17
C GLU A 102 16.72 12.63 11.08
N ILE A 103 16.60 11.41 11.62
CA ILE A 103 17.63 10.74 12.41
C ILE A 103 18.92 10.60 11.60
N ALA A 104 18.83 10.14 10.34
CA ALA A 104 19.98 10.01 9.45
C ALA A 104 20.63 11.36 9.17
N GLY A 105 19.85 12.40 8.89
CA GLY A 105 20.35 13.77 8.68
C GLY A 105 21.02 14.35 9.92
N GLU A 106 20.45 14.16 11.10
CA GLU A 106 21.02 14.62 12.36
C GLU A 106 22.32 13.88 12.71
N LEU A 107 22.35 12.57 12.48
CA LEU A 107 23.55 11.76 12.67
C LEU A 107 24.67 12.17 11.71
N ALA A 108 24.36 12.47 10.45
CA ALA A 108 25.32 12.98 9.48
C ALA A 108 25.97 14.28 9.96
N VAL A 109 25.18 15.20 10.52
CA VAL A 109 25.67 16.47 11.09
C VAL A 109 26.49 16.22 12.35
N ARG A 110 26.02 15.41 13.31
CA ARG A 110 26.71 15.14 14.59
C ARG A 110 28.03 14.39 14.39
N LEU A 111 28.11 13.51 13.41
CA LEU A 111 29.31 12.71 13.12
C LEU A 111 30.22 13.32 12.06
N GLY A 112 29.87 14.51 11.54
CA GLY A 112 30.69 15.26 10.59
C GLY A 112 30.80 14.61 9.20
N LEU A 113 29.78 13.90 8.73
CA LEU A 113 29.80 13.37 7.38
C LEU A 113 29.82 14.50 6.35
N PRO A 114 30.62 14.40 5.26
CA PRO A 114 30.70 15.45 4.26
C PRO A 114 29.35 15.70 3.58
N ALA A 115 28.93 16.96 3.53
CA ALA A 115 27.73 17.37 2.81
C ALA A 115 27.90 17.09 1.32
N GLY A 116 27.21 16.08 0.78
CA GLY A 116 27.23 15.80 -0.66
C GLY A 116 26.87 14.39 -1.13
N SER A 117 26.66 13.43 -0.25
CA SER A 117 26.28 12.07 -0.65
C SER A 117 24.80 11.80 -0.35
N SER A 118 23.90 12.23 -1.26
CA SER A 118 22.46 11.88 -1.14
C SER A 118 22.23 10.37 -1.13
N ALA A 119 23.01 9.60 -1.86
CA ALA A 119 22.93 8.14 -1.89
C ALA A 119 23.27 7.49 -0.53
N ASP A 120 24.16 8.10 0.26
CA ASP A 120 24.55 7.60 1.59
C ASP A 120 23.47 7.91 2.64
N LEU A 121 22.78 9.05 2.52
CA LEU A 121 21.65 9.40 3.38
C LEU A 121 20.42 8.53 3.10
N ASP A 122 20.20 8.18 1.84
CA ASP A 122 19.12 7.25 1.44
C ASP A 122 19.36 5.86 2.04
N GLY A 123 20.60 5.36 2.01
CA GLY A 123 20.99 4.10 2.66
C GLY A 123 20.78 4.13 4.18
N LEU A 124 21.13 5.22 4.85
CA LEU A 124 20.93 5.39 6.29
C LEU A 124 19.44 5.45 6.66
N SER A 125 18.62 6.15 5.86
CA SER A 125 17.17 6.24 6.08
C SER A 125 16.43 4.92 5.80
N ALA A 126 17.01 4.06 4.95
CA ALA A 126 16.49 2.73 4.66
C ALA A 126 16.78 1.70 5.76
N ALA A 127 17.77 1.95 6.61
CA ALA A 127 18.11 1.03 7.69
C ALA A 127 16.99 0.97 8.74
N ARG A 128 16.62 -0.25 9.13
CA ARG A 128 15.46 -0.51 10.01
C ARG A 128 15.81 -0.64 11.50
N THR A 129 17.09 -0.74 11.84
CA THR A 129 17.56 -0.90 13.23
C THR A 129 18.67 0.08 13.56
N ALA A 130 18.81 0.44 14.83
CA ALA A 130 19.93 1.28 15.29
C ALA A 130 21.29 0.65 14.98
N ALA A 131 21.40 -0.68 15.12
CA ALA A 131 22.61 -1.42 14.75
C ALA A 131 22.92 -1.35 13.25
N GLY A 132 21.88 -1.39 12.40
CA GLY A 132 22.00 -1.23 10.94
C GLY A 132 22.50 0.17 10.55
N ILE A 133 21.92 1.22 11.13
CA ILE A 133 22.36 2.60 10.94
C ILE A 133 23.82 2.76 11.38
N ALA A 134 24.17 2.25 12.57
CA ALA A 134 25.54 2.33 13.09
C ALA A 134 26.55 1.59 12.20
N GLY A 135 26.18 0.43 11.65
CA GLY A 135 27.01 -0.33 10.72
C GLY A 135 27.30 0.42 9.42
N LEU A 136 26.30 1.06 8.84
CA LEU A 136 26.45 1.91 7.65
C LEU A 136 27.32 3.14 7.95
N LEU A 137 27.09 3.82 9.07
CA LEU A 137 27.88 4.98 9.49
C LEU A 137 29.35 4.63 9.70
N VAL A 138 29.67 3.50 10.33
CA VAL A 138 31.04 3.03 10.47
C VAL A 138 31.69 2.80 9.12
N THR A 139 30.97 2.23 8.16
CA THR A 139 31.47 2.01 6.79
C THR A 139 31.75 3.34 6.07
N LEU A 140 30.85 4.30 6.21
CA LEU A 140 30.99 5.64 5.61
C LEU A 140 32.14 6.44 6.22
N LEU A 141 32.33 6.35 7.55
CA LEU A 141 33.40 7.02 8.28
C LEU A 141 34.78 6.38 8.04
N ALA A 142 34.83 5.08 7.71
CA ALA A 142 36.07 4.37 7.42
C ALA A 142 36.73 4.77 6.08
N GLY A 143 35.99 5.44 5.18
CA GLY A 143 36.43 5.80 3.83
C GLY A 143 36.72 4.58 2.92
N PRO A 144 36.86 4.75 1.63
CA PRO A 144 37.19 3.65 0.73
C PRO A 144 38.65 3.22 0.98
N ALA A 145 38.86 1.97 1.37
CA ALA A 145 40.16 1.33 1.35
C ALA A 145 40.70 1.36 -0.09
N GLU A 146 41.94 1.83 -0.25
CA GLU A 146 42.65 1.95 -1.53
C GLU A 146 42.53 0.66 -2.38
N ALA A 147 41.84 0.76 -3.52
CA ALA A 147 41.96 -0.19 -4.59
C ALA A 147 42.33 0.51 -5.88
N SER A 148 43.53 0.16 -6.34
CA SER A 148 44.30 0.51 -7.55
C SER A 148 43.59 0.90 -8.81
N ALA A 149 44.23 1.93 -9.44
CA ALA A 149 44.47 2.24 -10.87
C ALA A 149 43.30 2.69 -11.77
N PRO A 150 43.54 3.77 -12.55
CA PRO A 150 42.52 4.46 -13.29
C PRO A 150 42.23 3.78 -14.64
N ALA A 151 40.95 3.55 -14.93
CA ALA A 151 40.47 3.32 -16.29
C ALA A 151 40.17 4.65 -16.98
N PRO A 152 40.29 4.74 -18.32
CA PRO A 152 40.29 6.02 -19.04
C PRO A 152 38.91 6.68 -19.07
N ALA A 153 38.91 7.99 -18.90
CA ALA A 153 37.76 8.85 -18.90
C ALA A 153 36.94 8.74 -20.17
N THR A 154 35.66 8.42 -20.06
CA THR A 154 34.62 8.61 -21.06
C THR A 154 34.11 10.06 -20.95
N PRO A 155 33.82 10.76 -22.06
CA PRO A 155 33.42 12.16 -21.98
C PRO A 155 32.08 12.36 -21.28
N ALA A 156 32.08 13.35 -20.39
CA ALA A 156 30.89 13.73 -19.60
C ALA A 156 29.74 14.16 -20.52
N THR A 157 28.60 13.51 -20.35
CA THR A 157 27.30 13.99 -20.83
C THR A 157 26.95 15.27 -20.06
N PRO A 158 26.46 16.33 -20.70
CA PRO A 158 26.11 17.56 -20.02
C PRO A 158 25.00 17.28 -18.97
N ALA A 159 25.25 17.71 -17.75
CA ALA A 159 24.27 17.68 -16.69
C ALA A 159 23.01 18.45 -17.11
N LEU A 160 21.85 17.81 -17.03
CA LEU A 160 20.57 18.50 -17.12
C LEU A 160 20.51 19.55 -15.99
N PRO A 161 19.93 20.72 -16.25
CA PRO A 161 19.79 21.74 -15.21
C PRO A 161 19.00 21.15 -14.03
N ALA A 162 19.49 21.35 -12.81
CA ALA A 162 18.78 21.03 -11.60
C ALA A 162 17.40 21.71 -11.65
N GLU A 163 16.35 20.92 -11.58
CA GLU A 163 15.00 21.46 -11.42
C GLU A 163 14.97 22.31 -10.13
N PRO A 164 14.32 23.49 -10.18
CA PRO A 164 14.17 24.30 -9.00
C PRO A 164 13.43 23.49 -7.92
N ALA A 165 13.93 23.55 -6.70
CA ALA A 165 13.30 22.94 -5.52
C ALA A 165 11.79 23.22 -5.56
N ALA A 166 10.99 22.18 -5.82
CA ALA A 166 9.55 22.29 -5.86
C ALA A 166 9.09 22.84 -4.51
N ALA A 167 8.38 23.97 -4.55
CA ALA A 167 7.60 24.43 -3.42
C ALA A 167 6.80 23.26 -2.88
N GLU A 168 6.61 23.18 -1.56
CA GLU A 168 5.81 22.16 -0.87
C GLU A 168 4.42 22.05 -1.53
N ALA A 169 4.31 21.26 -2.60
CA ALA A 169 3.06 21.02 -3.27
C ALA A 169 2.33 19.95 -2.45
N GLU A 170 1.22 20.32 -1.85
CA GLU A 170 0.29 19.35 -1.28
C GLU A 170 -0.43 18.61 -2.40
N ALA A 171 -0.73 17.31 -2.20
CA ALA A 171 -1.49 16.53 -3.16
C ALA A 171 -2.91 17.11 -3.26
N GLU A 172 -3.38 17.32 -4.49
CA GLU A 172 -4.72 17.84 -4.76
C GLU A 172 -5.78 16.82 -4.31
N ILE A 173 -6.83 17.29 -3.64
CA ILE A 173 -7.94 16.48 -3.14
C ILE A 173 -9.14 16.69 -4.07
N LEU A 174 -9.66 15.61 -4.64
CA LEU A 174 -10.75 15.66 -5.62
C LEU A 174 -11.81 14.59 -5.36
N ALA A 175 -13.01 14.84 -5.86
CA ALA A 175 -14.03 13.80 -6.00
C ALA A 175 -13.49 12.66 -6.87
N PRO A 176 -13.73 11.39 -6.48
CA PRO A 176 -13.19 10.26 -7.25
C PRO A 176 -13.92 10.08 -8.58
N GLN A 177 -13.16 9.75 -9.61
CA GLN A 177 -13.65 9.30 -10.89
C GLN A 177 -13.92 7.79 -10.83
N ARG A 178 -15.02 7.36 -11.43
CA ARG A 178 -15.38 5.96 -11.60
C ARG A 178 -14.73 5.38 -12.85
N LEU A 179 -14.10 4.21 -12.71
CA LEU A 179 -13.50 3.47 -13.82
C LEU A 179 -14.01 2.03 -13.81
N GLU A 180 -14.13 1.44 -15.00
CA GLU A 180 -14.40 0.01 -15.18
C GLU A 180 -13.28 -0.65 -15.99
N PHE A 181 -13.13 -1.97 -15.81
CA PHE A 181 -12.26 -2.76 -16.66
C PHE A 181 -12.92 -3.00 -18.02
N THR A 182 -12.18 -2.68 -19.07
CA THR A 182 -12.55 -2.96 -20.46
C THR A 182 -11.46 -3.77 -21.13
N GLU A 183 -11.84 -4.63 -22.07
CA GLU A 183 -10.89 -5.40 -22.87
C GLU A 183 -10.44 -4.59 -24.08
N ALA A 184 -9.14 -4.56 -24.30
CA ALA A 184 -8.52 -3.95 -25.48
C ALA A 184 -7.66 -4.99 -26.20
N GLU A 185 -7.83 -5.11 -27.51
CA GLU A 185 -7.02 -6.01 -28.32
C GLU A 185 -5.55 -5.63 -28.27
N LEU A 186 -4.69 -6.63 -28.19
CA LEU A 186 -3.24 -6.51 -28.28
C LEU A 186 -2.78 -6.83 -29.70
N PRO A 187 -1.64 -6.27 -30.13
CA PRO A 187 -1.05 -6.60 -31.43
C PRO A 187 -0.76 -8.10 -31.56
N GLU A 188 -0.81 -8.60 -32.79
CA GLU A 188 -0.33 -9.96 -33.07
C GLU A 188 1.15 -10.11 -32.72
N VAL A 189 1.51 -11.27 -32.19
CA VAL A 189 2.89 -11.59 -31.85
C VAL A 189 3.64 -11.98 -33.11
N THR A 190 4.59 -11.14 -33.50
CA THR A 190 5.49 -11.40 -34.64
C THR A 190 6.84 -11.96 -34.23
N GLY A 191 7.11 -12.03 -32.91
CA GLY A 191 8.33 -12.58 -32.35
C GLY A 191 8.40 -14.10 -32.43
N SER A 192 9.57 -14.64 -32.13
CA SER A 192 9.79 -16.08 -31.96
C SER A 192 10.56 -16.36 -30.69
N ILE A 193 10.38 -17.54 -30.13
CA ILE A 193 11.23 -18.02 -29.04
C ILE A 193 12.66 -18.19 -29.59
N ALA A 194 13.64 -17.65 -28.84
CA ALA A 194 15.02 -17.81 -29.25
C ALA A 194 15.41 -19.30 -29.20
N ASP A 195 16.08 -19.81 -30.27
CA ASP A 195 16.48 -21.20 -30.37
C ASP A 195 17.42 -21.60 -29.22
N GLY A 196 17.12 -22.72 -28.58
CA GLY A 196 17.85 -23.23 -27.42
C GLY A 196 17.49 -22.55 -26.08
N SER A 197 16.51 -21.61 -26.04
CA SER A 197 16.04 -21.01 -24.78
C SER A 197 15.61 -22.08 -23.77
N THR A 198 16.14 -22.00 -22.56
CA THR A 198 15.79 -22.89 -21.46
C THR A 198 14.47 -22.45 -20.79
N VAL A 199 13.55 -23.40 -20.62
CA VAL A 199 12.23 -23.12 -20.03
C VAL A 199 11.93 -24.12 -18.90
N LEU A 200 11.67 -23.66 -17.69
CA LEU A 200 11.17 -24.51 -16.61
C LEU A 200 9.64 -24.52 -16.63
N LEU A 201 9.05 -25.71 -16.63
CA LEU A 201 7.62 -25.93 -16.48
C LEU A 201 7.36 -26.41 -15.06
N LEU A 202 6.64 -25.64 -14.26
CA LEU A 202 6.37 -25.93 -12.86
C LEU A 202 4.96 -26.52 -12.72
N GLY A 203 4.88 -27.77 -12.29
CA GLY A 203 3.62 -28.49 -12.12
C GLY A 203 2.89 -28.82 -13.42
N GLY A 204 1.55 -28.69 -13.42
CA GLY A 204 0.70 -28.84 -14.60
C GLY A 204 0.27 -30.27 -14.95
N GLY A 205 0.70 -31.29 -14.21
CA GLY A 205 0.24 -32.67 -14.40
C GLY A 205 0.30 -33.15 -15.86
N GLU A 206 -0.83 -33.61 -16.42
CA GLU A 206 -0.95 -34.08 -17.79
C GLU A 206 -0.82 -32.95 -18.84
N LEU A 207 -0.96 -31.72 -18.49
CA LEU A 207 -0.77 -30.57 -19.36
C LEU A 207 0.70 -30.30 -19.67
N ALA A 208 1.58 -30.50 -18.68
CA ALA A 208 3.00 -30.15 -18.82
C ALA A 208 3.72 -30.85 -20.02
N PRO A 209 3.51 -32.15 -20.32
CA PRO A 209 4.06 -32.79 -21.52
C PRO A 209 3.59 -32.14 -22.84
N VAL A 210 2.31 -31.72 -22.92
CA VAL A 210 1.73 -31.07 -24.12
C VAL A 210 2.37 -29.70 -24.35
N VAL A 211 2.50 -28.91 -23.29
CA VAL A 211 3.20 -27.62 -23.34
C VAL A 211 4.67 -27.81 -23.72
N ALA A 212 5.35 -28.82 -23.13
CA ALA A 212 6.75 -29.12 -23.45
C ALA A 212 6.96 -29.51 -24.92
N GLU A 213 6.05 -30.28 -25.50
CA GLU A 213 6.11 -30.66 -26.92
C GLU A 213 5.96 -29.42 -27.83
N ARG A 214 4.98 -28.57 -27.53
CA ARG A 214 4.77 -27.34 -28.30
C ARG A 214 5.97 -26.39 -28.21
N LEU A 215 6.59 -26.26 -27.04
CA LEU A 215 7.77 -25.42 -26.84
C LEU A 215 9.01 -25.98 -27.56
N ARG A 216 9.20 -27.30 -27.56
CA ARG A 216 10.27 -27.94 -28.35
C ARG A 216 10.09 -27.70 -29.86
N ALA A 217 8.85 -27.79 -30.33
CA ALA A 217 8.54 -27.48 -31.73
C ALA A 217 8.85 -26.03 -32.11
N ALA A 218 8.86 -25.13 -31.12
CA ALA A 218 9.22 -23.71 -31.26
C ALA A 218 10.72 -23.44 -31.02
N GLY A 219 11.58 -24.47 -30.81
CA GLY A 219 13.01 -24.31 -30.61
C GLY A 219 13.47 -24.16 -29.16
N ALA A 220 12.59 -24.20 -28.17
CA ALA A 220 12.95 -24.13 -26.77
C ALA A 220 13.40 -25.49 -26.18
N VAL A 221 14.06 -25.46 -25.03
CA VAL A 221 14.51 -26.62 -24.26
C VAL A 221 13.74 -26.66 -22.92
N PRO A 222 12.52 -27.24 -22.87
CA PRO A 222 11.73 -27.32 -21.67
C PRO A 222 12.22 -28.43 -20.72
N THR A 223 12.22 -28.10 -19.41
CA THR A 223 12.46 -29.02 -18.30
C THR A 223 11.25 -29.01 -17.38
N LEU A 224 10.72 -30.17 -17.01
CA LEU A 224 9.57 -30.34 -16.16
C LEU A 224 10.02 -30.45 -14.70
N ILE A 225 9.41 -29.67 -13.83
CA ILE A 225 9.59 -29.71 -12.39
C ILE A 225 8.23 -30.12 -11.78
N PRO A 226 8.19 -31.20 -10.98
CA PRO A 226 6.95 -31.65 -10.35
C PRO A 226 6.29 -30.59 -9.46
N ALA A 227 4.97 -30.68 -9.30
CA ALA A 227 4.23 -29.79 -8.42
C ALA A 227 4.78 -29.85 -6.98
N GLY A 228 4.93 -28.67 -6.37
CA GLY A 228 5.45 -28.52 -5.00
C GLY A 228 6.98 -28.61 -4.87
N GLU A 229 7.72 -28.87 -5.94
CA GLU A 229 9.17 -28.82 -5.93
C GLU A 229 9.69 -27.44 -6.32
N LEU A 230 10.72 -26.97 -5.61
CA LEU A 230 11.39 -25.71 -5.94
C LEU A 230 12.42 -25.96 -7.07
N PRO A 231 12.56 -25.02 -8.03
CA PRO A 231 13.55 -25.19 -9.09
C PRO A 231 14.97 -25.17 -8.51
N GLY A 232 15.73 -26.22 -8.79
CA GLY A 232 17.15 -26.32 -8.41
C GLY A 232 18.12 -25.67 -9.41
N THR A 233 17.60 -25.12 -10.51
CA THR A 233 18.36 -24.50 -11.60
C THR A 233 17.69 -23.23 -12.09
N THR A 234 18.47 -22.33 -12.67
CA THR A 234 17.97 -21.12 -13.35
C THR A 234 17.64 -21.42 -14.80
N ALA A 235 16.74 -20.66 -15.40
CA ALA A 235 16.38 -20.76 -16.81
C ALA A 235 16.08 -19.37 -17.39
N ASP A 236 16.05 -19.26 -18.73
CA ASP A 236 15.65 -18.03 -19.41
C ASP A 236 14.19 -17.68 -19.16
N ALA A 237 13.33 -18.70 -19.05
CA ALA A 237 11.91 -18.53 -18.76
C ALA A 237 11.39 -19.58 -17.77
N VAL A 238 10.36 -19.21 -17.03
CA VAL A 238 9.64 -20.10 -16.12
C VAL A 238 8.15 -19.99 -16.40
N ILE A 239 7.44 -21.12 -16.49
CA ILE A 239 6.00 -21.20 -16.68
C ILE A 239 5.38 -22.00 -15.53
N HIS A 240 4.52 -21.36 -14.76
CA HIS A 240 3.75 -21.98 -13.69
C HIS A 240 2.39 -22.46 -14.23
N LEU A 241 2.13 -23.77 -14.11
CA LEU A 241 0.96 -24.43 -14.70
C LEU A 241 -0.08 -24.90 -13.67
N ASP A 242 0.28 -24.95 -12.38
CA ASP A 242 -0.59 -25.51 -11.35
C ASP A 242 -1.88 -24.73 -11.14
N ALA A 243 -1.90 -23.41 -11.42
CA ALA A 243 -3.10 -22.61 -11.30
C ALA A 243 -4.23 -23.04 -12.25
N LEU A 244 -3.90 -23.71 -13.35
CA LEU A 244 -4.89 -24.22 -14.30
C LEU A 244 -5.46 -25.59 -13.91
N VAL A 245 -4.66 -26.42 -13.27
CA VAL A 245 -5.01 -27.83 -12.99
C VAL A 245 -5.45 -28.08 -11.54
N SER A 246 -5.17 -27.15 -10.65
CA SER A 246 -5.59 -27.22 -9.23
C SER A 246 -7.00 -26.68 -9.05
N ALA A 247 -7.80 -27.36 -8.23
CA ALA A 247 -9.10 -26.84 -7.79
C ALA A 247 -8.98 -25.71 -6.77
N ASP A 248 -7.83 -25.64 -6.08
CA ASP A 248 -7.57 -24.62 -5.06
C ASP A 248 -6.84 -23.43 -5.65
N ALA A 249 -7.11 -22.24 -5.10
CA ALA A 249 -6.39 -21.03 -5.45
C ALA A 249 -4.88 -21.18 -5.15
N PRO A 250 -3.99 -20.82 -6.08
CA PRO A 250 -2.56 -21.00 -5.87
C PRO A 250 -2.00 -20.11 -4.75
N LEU A 251 -2.50 -18.90 -4.59
CA LEU A 251 -2.08 -18.00 -3.51
C LEU A 251 -2.98 -18.18 -2.26
N PRO A 252 -2.38 -18.09 -1.08
CA PRO A 252 -0.99 -17.69 -0.75
C PRO A 252 0.05 -18.81 -0.79
N GLU A 253 -0.32 -20.07 -1.04
CA GLU A 253 0.56 -21.24 -0.86
C GLU A 253 1.69 -21.28 -1.90
N ALA A 254 1.47 -20.78 -3.13
CA ALA A 254 2.49 -20.71 -4.19
C ALA A 254 3.48 -19.53 -4.02
N PHE A 255 3.28 -18.64 -3.04
CA PHE A 255 4.18 -17.49 -2.86
C PHE A 255 5.66 -17.88 -2.67
N PRO A 256 6.04 -18.89 -1.85
CA PRO A 256 7.42 -19.33 -1.73
C PRO A 256 8.03 -19.81 -3.05
N LEU A 257 7.23 -20.45 -3.90
CA LEU A 257 7.65 -20.89 -5.24
C LEU A 257 7.98 -19.69 -6.12
N PHE A 258 7.08 -18.70 -6.19
CA PHE A 258 7.33 -17.47 -6.95
C PHE A 258 8.54 -16.70 -6.42
N GLN A 259 8.72 -16.63 -5.10
CA GLN A 259 9.89 -16.00 -4.47
C GLN A 259 11.19 -16.68 -4.90
N ALA A 260 11.23 -18.02 -4.88
CA ALA A 260 12.40 -18.79 -5.31
C ALA A 260 12.67 -18.62 -6.82
N VAL A 261 11.63 -18.61 -7.65
CA VAL A 261 11.75 -18.36 -9.10
C VAL A 261 12.33 -16.98 -9.37
N LEU A 262 11.81 -15.95 -8.71
CA LEU A 262 12.27 -14.56 -8.88
C LEU A 262 13.72 -14.36 -8.41
N ALA A 263 14.13 -15.07 -7.36
CA ALA A 263 15.54 -15.09 -6.93
C ALA A 263 16.49 -15.66 -7.98
N GLY A 264 16.01 -16.55 -8.86
CA GLY A 264 16.74 -17.07 -10.00
C GLY A 264 16.89 -16.10 -11.18
N ALA A 265 16.28 -14.90 -11.09
CA ALA A 265 16.31 -13.84 -12.09
C ALA A 265 16.03 -14.31 -13.54
N PRO A 266 14.93 -15.03 -13.84
CA PRO A 266 14.58 -15.38 -15.19
C PRO A 266 14.27 -14.13 -16.01
N ARG A 267 14.39 -14.20 -17.33
CA ARG A 267 13.97 -13.10 -18.21
C ARG A 267 12.45 -13.03 -18.37
N ARG A 268 11.78 -14.18 -18.23
CA ARG A 268 10.32 -14.30 -18.37
C ARG A 268 9.75 -15.20 -17.29
N LEU A 269 8.62 -14.78 -16.74
CA LEU A 269 7.79 -15.55 -15.82
C LEU A 269 6.36 -15.54 -16.34
N LEU A 270 5.82 -16.72 -16.66
CA LEU A 270 4.44 -16.89 -17.04
C LEU A 270 3.70 -17.71 -15.97
N SER A 271 2.42 -17.41 -15.79
CA SER A 271 1.47 -18.32 -15.16
C SER A 271 0.23 -18.42 -16.04
N VAL A 272 -0.55 -19.48 -15.92
CA VAL A 272 -1.77 -19.65 -16.70
C VAL A 272 -2.91 -20.11 -15.81
N GLU A 273 -4.09 -19.52 -16.02
CA GLU A 273 -5.33 -19.93 -15.35
C GLU A 273 -6.54 -19.83 -16.28
N HIS A 274 -7.64 -20.49 -15.91
CA HIS A 274 -8.91 -20.31 -16.62
C HIS A 274 -9.54 -18.95 -16.28
N ARG A 275 -10.05 -18.30 -17.30
CA ARG A 275 -10.84 -17.09 -17.17
C ARG A 275 -12.17 -17.41 -16.51
N THR A 276 -12.49 -16.75 -15.41
CA THR A 276 -13.81 -16.60 -14.77
C THR A 276 -14.40 -17.74 -13.93
N GLU A 277 -13.93 -18.97 -13.96
CA GLU A 277 -14.54 -20.06 -13.16
C GLU A 277 -13.62 -20.65 -12.10
N GLY A 278 -12.38 -20.18 -12.06
CA GLY A 278 -11.38 -20.62 -11.11
C GLY A 278 -11.58 -20.16 -9.66
N ALA A 279 -10.77 -20.62 -8.76
CA ALA A 279 -10.69 -20.08 -7.40
C ALA A 279 -10.28 -18.59 -7.45
N ALA A 280 -10.64 -17.83 -6.41
CA ALA A 280 -10.20 -16.43 -6.26
C ALA A 280 -8.67 -16.38 -6.09
N SER A 281 -7.93 -16.42 -7.21
CA SER A 281 -6.50 -16.72 -7.25
C SER A 281 -5.63 -15.56 -6.76
N GLY A 282 -6.02 -14.33 -7.06
CA GLY A 282 -5.22 -13.13 -6.80
C GLY A 282 -4.01 -12.99 -7.71
N LEU A 283 -3.86 -13.81 -8.74
CA LEU A 283 -2.69 -13.82 -9.61
C LEU A 283 -2.59 -12.56 -10.47
N ARG A 284 -3.70 -11.93 -10.90
CA ARG A 284 -3.65 -10.66 -11.65
C ARG A 284 -2.95 -9.58 -10.83
N GLY A 285 -3.40 -9.36 -9.59
CA GLY A 285 -2.80 -8.38 -8.69
C GLY A 285 -1.35 -8.70 -8.35
N PHE A 286 -1.04 -9.99 -8.16
CA PHE A 286 0.33 -10.45 -7.93
C PHE A 286 1.24 -10.17 -9.11
N PHE A 287 0.88 -10.58 -10.33
CA PHE A 287 1.71 -10.39 -11.53
C PHE A 287 1.88 -8.91 -11.90
N ARG A 288 0.85 -8.09 -11.71
CA ARG A 288 0.97 -6.63 -11.83
C ARG A 288 1.99 -6.04 -10.85
N SER A 289 2.04 -6.56 -9.61
CA SER A 289 3.04 -6.14 -8.62
C SER A 289 4.44 -6.65 -8.95
N VAL A 290 4.58 -7.88 -9.43
CA VAL A 290 5.85 -8.43 -9.93
C VAL A 290 6.40 -7.56 -11.05
N ALA A 291 5.58 -7.17 -12.03
CA ALA A 291 6.00 -6.29 -13.13
C ALA A 291 6.52 -4.92 -12.65
N ARG A 292 6.01 -4.41 -11.52
CA ARG A 292 6.49 -3.15 -10.92
C ARG A 292 7.76 -3.31 -10.08
N GLU A 293 7.95 -4.46 -9.45
CA GLU A 293 9.13 -4.73 -8.62
C GLU A 293 10.34 -5.18 -9.45
N TYR A 294 10.09 -5.87 -10.57
CA TYR A 294 11.11 -6.44 -11.45
C TYR A 294 10.98 -5.88 -12.87
N PRO A 295 11.38 -4.62 -13.12
CA PRO A 295 11.17 -3.95 -14.41
C PRO A 295 11.95 -4.60 -15.58
N ASP A 296 13.00 -5.38 -15.29
CA ASP A 296 13.77 -6.11 -16.30
C ASP A 296 13.18 -7.48 -16.64
N LEU A 297 12.27 -8.01 -15.81
CA LEU A 297 11.52 -9.23 -16.03
C LEU A 297 10.25 -8.95 -16.84
N THR A 298 9.92 -9.79 -17.80
CA THR A 298 8.57 -9.85 -18.37
C THR A 298 7.76 -10.90 -17.60
N ALA A 299 6.85 -10.44 -16.76
CA ALA A 299 5.94 -11.28 -15.98
C ALA A 299 4.52 -11.18 -16.53
N THR A 300 3.94 -12.29 -16.98
CA THR A 300 2.64 -12.34 -17.63
C THR A 300 1.77 -13.45 -17.05
N LEU A 301 0.58 -13.10 -16.57
CA LEU A 301 -0.51 -14.04 -16.32
C LEU A 301 -1.29 -14.22 -17.62
N VAL A 302 -1.43 -15.45 -18.08
CA VAL A 302 -2.21 -15.81 -19.26
C VAL A 302 -3.55 -16.39 -18.82
N GLU A 303 -4.64 -15.73 -19.17
CA GLU A 303 -5.97 -16.24 -18.90
C GLU A 303 -6.58 -16.84 -20.16
N VAL A 304 -6.85 -18.11 -20.11
CA VAL A 304 -7.44 -18.86 -21.22
C VAL A 304 -8.95 -19.04 -21.05
N ALA A 305 -9.65 -19.29 -22.14
CA ALA A 305 -11.08 -19.58 -22.10
C ALA A 305 -11.38 -20.80 -21.20
N PRO A 306 -12.55 -20.85 -20.50
CA PRO A 306 -12.88 -21.96 -19.59
C PRO A 306 -12.88 -23.34 -20.23
N ASP A 307 -13.12 -23.41 -21.53
CA ASP A 307 -13.16 -24.64 -22.34
C ASP A 307 -11.89 -24.86 -23.17
N ALA A 308 -10.83 -24.08 -22.92
CA ALA A 308 -9.56 -24.23 -23.64
C ALA A 308 -8.91 -25.60 -23.36
N GLY A 309 -8.74 -26.39 -24.44
CA GLY A 309 -8.04 -27.67 -24.36
C GLY A 309 -6.52 -27.51 -24.20
N PRO A 310 -5.80 -28.62 -23.85
CA PRO A 310 -4.37 -28.59 -23.58
C PRO A 310 -3.54 -27.97 -24.71
N GLU A 311 -3.89 -28.27 -25.97
CA GLU A 311 -3.20 -27.75 -27.16
C GLU A 311 -3.39 -26.22 -27.30
N ALA A 312 -4.59 -25.70 -27.04
CA ALA A 312 -4.86 -24.28 -27.08
C ALA A 312 -4.10 -23.54 -25.97
N VAL A 313 -4.02 -24.12 -24.79
CA VAL A 313 -3.21 -23.60 -23.68
C VAL A 313 -1.72 -23.57 -24.05
N ALA A 314 -1.21 -24.66 -24.63
CA ALA A 314 0.19 -24.76 -25.04
C ALA A 314 0.52 -23.72 -26.13
N GLU A 315 -0.40 -23.49 -27.08
CA GLU A 315 -0.25 -22.45 -28.11
C GLU A 315 -0.25 -21.05 -27.52
N ALA A 316 -1.18 -20.75 -26.60
CA ALA A 316 -1.25 -19.47 -25.90
C ALA A 316 0.07 -19.18 -25.14
N LEU A 317 0.58 -20.16 -24.39
CA LEU A 317 1.85 -20.01 -23.65
C LEU A 317 3.06 -19.83 -24.58
N ALA A 318 3.12 -20.54 -25.70
CA ALA A 318 4.20 -20.37 -26.68
C ALA A 318 4.13 -18.99 -27.35
N THR A 319 2.93 -18.49 -27.62
CA THR A 319 2.69 -17.14 -28.16
C THR A 319 3.15 -16.08 -27.16
N GLU A 320 2.74 -16.17 -25.90
CA GLU A 320 3.13 -15.20 -24.88
C GLU A 320 4.63 -15.27 -24.55
N LEU A 321 5.27 -16.44 -24.66
CA LEU A 321 6.70 -16.56 -24.49
C LEU A 321 7.48 -15.87 -25.65
N ALA A 322 6.89 -15.74 -26.82
CA ALA A 322 7.44 -15.03 -27.98
C ALA A 322 7.06 -13.54 -28.02
N ALA A 323 6.07 -13.10 -27.24
CA ALA A 323 5.60 -11.73 -27.23
C ALA A 323 6.69 -10.76 -26.75
N THR A 324 6.72 -9.53 -27.31
CA THR A 324 7.69 -8.50 -26.96
C THR A 324 7.08 -7.37 -26.13
N ASP A 325 5.77 -7.31 -26.03
CA ASP A 325 5.11 -6.43 -25.07
C ASP A 325 5.30 -6.96 -23.62
N ARG A 326 5.06 -6.12 -22.66
CA ARG A 326 5.22 -6.42 -21.23
C ARG A 326 3.89 -6.38 -20.50
N GLU A 327 2.83 -6.85 -21.16
CA GLU A 327 1.51 -6.86 -20.55
C GLU A 327 1.47 -7.86 -19.37
N PRO A 328 1.16 -7.41 -18.14
CA PRO A 328 1.20 -8.29 -16.98
C PRO A 328 0.01 -9.27 -16.90
N VAL A 329 -1.08 -8.99 -17.62
CA VAL A 329 -2.27 -9.85 -17.69
C VAL A 329 -2.78 -9.88 -19.11
N VAL A 330 -2.75 -11.04 -19.74
CA VAL A 330 -3.24 -11.25 -21.10
C VAL A 330 -4.40 -12.25 -21.08
N LEU A 331 -5.50 -11.85 -21.66
CA LEU A 331 -6.66 -12.71 -21.91
C LEU A 331 -6.54 -13.27 -23.33
N THR A 332 -6.67 -14.58 -23.48
CA THR A 332 -6.62 -15.21 -24.80
C THR A 332 -7.86 -16.05 -25.08
N ASP A 333 -8.40 -15.88 -26.27
CA ASP A 333 -9.59 -16.58 -26.76
C ASP A 333 -9.45 -16.81 -28.27
N GLY A 334 -9.42 -18.07 -28.70
CA GLY A 334 -9.30 -18.43 -30.11
C GLY A 334 -8.09 -17.81 -30.83
N GLY A 335 -6.99 -17.56 -30.12
CA GLY A 335 -5.78 -16.93 -30.64
C GLY A 335 -5.79 -15.39 -30.60
N THR A 336 -6.88 -14.75 -30.24
CA THR A 336 -6.94 -13.29 -30.02
C THR A 336 -6.42 -12.96 -28.64
N ARG A 337 -5.48 -12.02 -28.56
CA ARG A 337 -4.89 -11.52 -27.32
C ARG A 337 -5.58 -10.21 -26.91
N ARG A 338 -5.93 -10.06 -25.64
CA ARG A 338 -6.51 -8.84 -25.08
C ARG A 338 -5.88 -8.50 -23.75
N ALA A 339 -5.86 -7.21 -23.42
CA ALA A 339 -5.47 -6.71 -22.12
C ALA A 339 -6.64 -6.02 -21.42
N LEU A 340 -6.60 -5.99 -20.09
CA LEU A 340 -7.54 -5.21 -19.29
C LEU A 340 -7.07 -3.75 -19.20
N ARG A 341 -7.96 -2.83 -19.50
CA ARG A 341 -7.74 -1.39 -19.39
C ARG A 341 -8.77 -0.76 -18.47
N LEU A 342 -8.36 0.22 -17.68
CA LEU A 342 -9.28 1.02 -16.89
C LEU A 342 -9.80 2.18 -17.75
N THR A 343 -11.10 2.22 -17.93
CA THR A 343 -11.79 3.21 -18.75
C THR A 343 -12.74 4.02 -17.88
N PRO A 344 -12.74 5.36 -17.95
CA PRO A 344 -13.72 6.19 -17.28
C PRO A 344 -15.13 5.85 -17.73
N THR A 345 -16.02 5.66 -16.75
CA THR A 345 -17.44 5.40 -16.99
C THR A 345 -18.27 6.20 -15.99
N ASP A 346 -19.51 6.52 -16.37
CA ASP A 346 -20.45 7.17 -15.48
C ASP A 346 -21.60 6.22 -15.08
N LEU A 347 -22.37 6.62 -14.10
CA LEU A 347 -23.55 5.88 -13.62
C LEU A 347 -24.83 6.24 -14.39
N GLY A 348 -24.70 7.02 -15.46
CA GLY A 348 -25.81 7.45 -16.30
C GLY A 348 -26.57 8.66 -15.74
N ALA A 349 -27.69 8.99 -16.41
CA ALA A 349 -28.45 10.23 -16.16
C ALA A 349 -29.02 10.33 -14.74
N LEU A 350 -29.39 9.21 -14.11
CA LEU A 350 -29.95 9.22 -12.75
C LEU A 350 -28.90 9.67 -11.72
N ALA A 351 -27.67 9.23 -11.86
CA ALA A 351 -26.58 9.68 -10.98
C ALA A 351 -26.21 11.15 -11.20
N ALA A 352 -26.41 11.68 -12.40
CA ALA A 352 -26.18 13.09 -12.71
C ALA A 352 -27.28 14.03 -12.19
N THR A 353 -28.50 13.51 -12.03
CA THR A 353 -29.67 14.28 -11.53
C THR A 353 -29.96 14.06 -10.05
N GLY A 354 -29.36 13.02 -9.45
CA GLY A 354 -29.45 12.72 -8.01
C GLY A 354 -28.74 13.80 -7.17
N ALA A 355 -28.08 13.35 -6.19
CA ALA A 355 -27.37 14.28 -5.30
C ALA A 355 -26.09 14.80 -5.91
N GLY A 356 -25.88 15.33 -7.03
CA GLY A 356 -24.60 15.88 -7.53
C GLY A 356 -23.47 16.05 -6.47
N PRO A 357 -22.37 16.69 -6.72
CA PRO A 357 -21.25 16.81 -5.75
C PRO A 357 -21.62 17.42 -4.39
N ALA A 358 -22.77 18.06 -4.29
CA ALA A 358 -23.30 18.68 -3.06
C ALA A 358 -24.51 17.93 -2.46
N GLY A 359 -24.78 16.70 -2.92
CA GLY A 359 -25.94 15.94 -2.45
C GLY A 359 -25.72 15.31 -1.07
N ASP A 360 -26.82 15.13 -0.33
CA ASP A 360 -26.81 14.51 1.01
C ASP A 360 -26.91 12.98 0.99
N GLY A 361 -27.03 12.36 -0.18
CA GLY A 361 -27.14 10.92 -0.37
C GLY A 361 -28.49 10.31 -0.02
N VAL A 362 -29.51 11.10 0.35
CA VAL A 362 -30.81 10.58 0.77
C VAL A 362 -31.53 9.84 -0.37
N ALA A 363 -31.51 10.39 -1.57
CA ALA A 363 -32.14 9.76 -2.73
C ALA A 363 -31.45 8.42 -3.10
N GLU A 364 -30.12 8.37 -2.99
CA GLU A 364 -29.33 7.17 -3.22
C GLU A 364 -29.57 6.12 -2.13
N ALA A 365 -29.67 6.53 -0.87
CA ALA A 365 -29.98 5.62 0.22
C ALA A 365 -31.37 5.01 0.03
N GLU A 366 -32.37 5.81 -0.36
CA GLU A 366 -33.72 5.34 -0.66
C GLU A 366 -33.71 4.36 -1.84
N ALA A 367 -33.02 4.69 -2.95
CA ALA A 367 -32.90 3.83 -4.11
C ALA A 367 -32.18 2.51 -3.81
N ALA A 368 -31.17 2.54 -2.95
CA ALA A 368 -30.48 1.35 -2.44
C ALA A 368 -31.31 0.60 -1.38
N GLY A 369 -32.45 1.14 -0.96
CA GLY A 369 -33.32 0.58 0.09
C GLY A 369 -32.69 0.62 1.48
N LEU A 370 -31.88 1.63 1.75
CA LEU A 370 -31.24 1.89 3.03
C LEU A 370 -32.09 2.85 3.86
N ASP A 371 -33.29 2.43 4.18
CA ASP A 371 -34.22 3.15 5.05
C ASP A 371 -33.93 2.89 6.55
N ARG A 372 -34.78 3.44 7.42
CA ARG A 372 -34.61 3.35 8.87
C ARG A 372 -34.70 1.92 9.43
N ASP A 373 -35.37 1.01 8.71
CA ASP A 373 -35.55 -0.39 9.10
C ASP A 373 -34.51 -1.31 8.48
N ALA A 374 -33.78 -0.83 7.48
CA ALA A 374 -32.68 -1.58 6.88
C ALA A 374 -31.56 -1.86 7.89
N VAL A 375 -30.96 -3.05 7.82
CA VAL A 375 -29.85 -3.50 8.66
C VAL A 375 -28.62 -3.69 7.78
N VAL A 376 -27.52 -3.01 8.11
CA VAL A 376 -26.26 -3.09 7.37
C VAL A 376 -25.14 -3.53 8.29
N LEU A 377 -24.47 -4.62 7.92
CA LEU A 377 -23.26 -5.12 8.61
C LEU A 377 -22.02 -4.52 7.92
N LEU A 378 -21.18 -3.78 8.70
CA LEU A 378 -19.90 -3.25 8.23
C LEU A 378 -18.76 -3.94 8.98
N VAL A 379 -18.03 -4.79 8.29
CA VAL A 379 -16.87 -5.53 8.80
C VAL A 379 -15.60 -4.70 8.60
N GLY A 380 -14.90 -4.38 9.69
CA GLY A 380 -13.86 -3.35 9.70
C GLY A 380 -14.42 -1.93 9.82
N GLY A 381 -15.74 -1.79 10.01
CA GLY A 381 -16.52 -0.57 9.84
C GLY A 381 -16.41 0.48 10.92
N ALA A 382 -15.77 0.19 12.04
CA ALA A 382 -15.68 1.13 13.15
C ALA A 382 -14.53 2.14 13.03
N ARG A 383 -13.71 2.06 11.97
CA ARG A 383 -12.51 2.87 11.79
C ARG A 383 -12.27 3.22 10.31
N GLY A 384 -11.45 4.27 10.09
CA GLY A 384 -10.96 4.65 8.77
C GLY A 384 -12.06 4.93 7.73
N ILE A 385 -11.83 4.50 6.49
CA ILE A 385 -12.74 4.75 5.34
C ILE A 385 -14.12 4.15 5.58
N THR A 386 -14.19 2.96 6.18
CA THR A 386 -15.46 2.26 6.41
C THR A 386 -16.31 2.99 7.44
N ALA A 387 -15.70 3.60 8.46
CA ALA A 387 -16.43 4.44 9.42
C ALA A 387 -17.04 5.69 8.75
N ARG A 388 -16.37 6.24 7.71
CA ARG A 388 -16.92 7.35 6.92
C ARG A 388 -18.14 6.92 6.14
N PHE A 389 -18.04 5.79 5.43
CA PHE A 389 -19.19 5.22 4.74
C PHE A 389 -20.35 4.92 5.71
N ALA A 390 -20.05 4.40 6.91
CA ALA A 390 -21.06 4.22 7.95
C ALA A 390 -21.75 5.52 8.34
N ARG A 391 -21.00 6.63 8.49
CA ARG A 391 -21.58 7.97 8.76
C ARG A 391 -22.44 8.45 7.60
N THR A 392 -22.02 8.25 6.37
CA THR A 392 -22.78 8.65 5.18
C THR A 392 -24.13 7.93 5.10
N ILE A 393 -24.17 6.60 5.28
CA ILE A 393 -25.45 5.85 5.27
C ILE A 393 -26.30 6.16 6.50
N ALA A 394 -25.69 6.47 7.67
CA ALA A 394 -26.40 6.89 8.85
C ALA A 394 -27.06 8.27 8.65
N ALA A 395 -26.35 9.21 8.04
CA ALA A 395 -26.88 10.55 7.76
C ALA A 395 -28.02 10.50 6.73
N ALA A 396 -27.85 9.70 5.65
CA ALA A 396 -28.78 9.59 4.55
C ALA A 396 -30.04 8.77 4.88
N GLY A 397 -29.89 7.57 5.45
CA GLY A 397 -31.00 6.61 5.63
C GLY A 397 -31.37 6.36 7.09
N ARG A 398 -30.49 6.70 8.04
CA ARG A 398 -30.65 6.37 9.48
C ARG A 398 -30.90 4.89 9.73
N CYS A 399 -30.33 4.04 8.89
CA CYS A 399 -30.47 2.60 8.98
C CYS A 399 -29.83 2.04 10.28
N ARG A 400 -30.14 0.81 10.62
CA ARG A 400 -29.49 0.08 11.71
C ARG A 400 -28.12 -0.38 11.26
N ILE A 401 -27.09 -0.09 12.05
CA ILE A 401 -25.70 -0.34 11.71
C ILE A 401 -25.10 -1.35 12.71
N GLU A 402 -24.69 -2.48 12.18
CA GLU A 402 -23.94 -3.50 12.91
C GLU A 402 -22.48 -3.40 12.50
N LEU A 403 -21.61 -3.05 13.44
CA LEU A 403 -20.17 -2.91 13.21
C LEU A 403 -19.46 -4.18 13.71
N MET A 404 -18.52 -4.70 12.94
CA MET A 404 -17.71 -5.86 13.34
C MET A 404 -16.21 -5.53 13.21
N GLY A 405 -15.41 -5.89 14.20
CA GLY A 405 -13.97 -5.70 14.17
C GLY A 405 -13.25 -6.36 15.34
N ARG A 406 -11.92 -6.40 15.30
CA ARG A 406 -11.09 -7.08 16.31
C ARG A 406 -10.80 -6.24 17.56
N THR A 407 -11.02 -4.94 17.52
CA THR A 407 -10.78 -4.09 18.68
C THR A 407 -11.72 -4.47 19.81
N PRO A 408 -11.23 -4.82 21.02
CA PRO A 408 -12.09 -5.09 22.14
C PRO A 408 -13.06 -3.95 22.40
N VAL A 409 -14.31 -4.29 22.75
CA VAL A 409 -15.32 -3.29 23.07
C VAL A 409 -14.78 -2.39 24.19
N PRO A 410 -14.63 -1.11 23.96
CA PRO A 410 -14.10 -0.21 24.99
C PRO A 410 -15.03 -0.20 26.19
N ALA A 411 -14.48 -0.24 27.40
CA ALA A 411 -15.26 0.02 28.60
C ALA A 411 -15.99 1.38 28.48
N GLU A 412 -17.15 1.53 29.11
CA GLU A 412 -17.90 2.79 29.11
C GLU A 412 -17.04 3.97 29.59
N THR A 413 -16.13 3.69 30.53
CA THR A 413 -15.13 4.67 31.01
C THR A 413 -13.73 4.19 30.63
N GLU A 414 -12.94 5.08 30.06
CA GLU A 414 -11.53 4.81 29.81
C GLU A 414 -10.75 4.74 31.13
N ASP A 415 -9.68 3.94 31.14
CA ASP A 415 -8.77 3.83 32.29
C ASP A 415 -8.28 5.23 32.69
N PRO A 416 -8.46 5.66 33.96
CA PRO A 416 -7.98 6.95 34.44
C PRO A 416 -6.51 7.22 34.18
N ALA A 417 -5.67 6.17 34.04
CA ALA A 417 -4.26 6.31 33.74
C ALA A 417 -3.99 6.81 32.31
N THR A 418 -4.93 6.59 31.37
CA THR A 418 -4.81 6.99 29.96
C THR A 418 -5.79 8.09 29.57
N ALA A 419 -6.92 8.25 30.29
CA ALA A 419 -8.00 9.15 29.91
C ALA A 419 -7.56 10.62 29.75
N GLY A 420 -6.53 11.06 30.48
CA GLY A 420 -5.96 12.40 30.37
C GLY A 420 -4.93 12.59 29.27
N ALA A 421 -4.51 11.51 28.59
CA ALA A 421 -3.50 11.56 27.53
C ALA A 421 -4.19 11.80 26.18
N ALA A 422 -4.00 12.97 25.58
CA ALA A 422 -4.74 13.38 24.37
C ALA A 422 -4.25 12.67 23.09
N ASP A 423 -2.96 12.43 22.97
CA ASP A 423 -2.30 11.95 21.77
C ASP A 423 -1.39 10.72 22.05
N ARG A 424 -0.75 10.25 20.99
CA ARG A 424 0.16 9.08 21.03
C ARG A 424 1.31 9.29 22.00
N ASP A 425 1.94 10.46 22.01
CA ASP A 425 3.11 10.74 22.85
C ASP A 425 2.72 10.84 24.33
N ALA A 426 1.60 11.46 24.64
CA ALA A 426 1.05 11.51 25.98
C ALA A 426 0.66 10.12 26.52
N LEU A 427 0.10 9.24 25.66
CA LEU A 427 -0.20 7.85 25.99
C LEU A 427 1.08 7.04 26.24
N ARG A 428 2.09 7.20 25.38
CA ARG A 428 3.42 6.56 25.57
C ARG A 428 4.00 6.95 26.92
N ALA A 429 4.03 8.25 27.22
CA ALA A 429 4.50 8.74 28.52
C ALA A 429 3.69 8.20 29.71
N ALA A 430 2.35 8.03 29.56
CA ALA A 430 1.52 7.42 30.58
C ALA A 430 1.88 5.96 30.84
N PHE A 431 2.07 5.16 29.79
CA PHE A 431 2.46 3.75 29.92
C PHE A 431 3.87 3.58 30.47
N LEU A 432 4.82 4.42 30.09
CA LEU A 432 6.17 4.42 30.70
C LEU A 432 6.11 4.72 32.19
N ARG A 433 5.31 5.72 32.62
CA ARG A 433 5.10 5.99 34.06
C ARG A 433 4.43 4.86 34.82
N SER A 434 3.65 4.02 34.12
CA SER A 434 3.04 2.81 34.76
C SER A 434 4.01 1.66 34.93
N GLY A 435 5.28 1.81 34.51
CA GLY A 435 6.34 0.81 34.67
C GLY A 435 6.49 -0.18 33.53
N LEU A 436 5.91 0.09 32.36
CA LEU A 436 6.18 -0.70 31.17
C LEU A 436 7.58 -0.39 30.64
N THR A 437 8.37 -1.45 30.35
CA THR A 437 9.78 -1.36 29.95
C THR A 437 10.05 -1.82 28.52
N SER A 438 9.08 -2.45 27.85
CA SER A 438 9.22 -2.88 26.46
C SER A 438 8.60 -1.85 25.52
N PRO A 439 9.35 -1.22 24.60
CA PRO A 439 8.82 -0.28 23.62
C PRO A 439 7.71 -0.90 22.76
N ALA A 440 7.88 -2.13 22.25
CA ALA A 440 6.88 -2.83 21.47
C ALA A 440 5.55 -3.04 22.24
N GLU A 441 5.64 -3.35 23.55
CA GLU A 441 4.44 -3.46 24.42
C GLU A 441 3.77 -2.10 24.63
N VAL A 442 4.56 -1.04 24.81
CA VAL A 442 4.06 0.34 24.96
C VAL A 442 3.30 0.74 23.68
N GLU A 443 3.91 0.57 22.51
CA GLU A 443 3.28 0.93 21.24
C GLU A 443 2.03 0.10 20.94
N ARG A 444 2.05 -1.19 21.26
CA ARG A 444 0.86 -2.05 21.15
C ARG A 444 -0.28 -1.52 22.02
N ARG A 445 -0.02 -1.13 23.27
CA ARG A 445 -1.04 -0.56 24.17
C ARG A 445 -1.51 0.81 23.75
N VAL A 446 -0.61 1.68 23.32
CA VAL A 446 -0.96 2.99 22.75
C VAL A 446 -1.90 2.81 21.56
N SER A 447 -1.55 1.94 20.63
CA SER A 447 -2.37 1.66 19.45
C SER A 447 -3.73 1.07 19.82
N ALA A 448 -3.80 0.22 20.84
CA ALA A 448 -5.06 -0.36 21.33
C ALA A 448 -5.98 0.71 21.94
N VAL A 449 -5.43 1.65 22.74
CA VAL A 449 -6.22 2.76 23.31
C VAL A 449 -6.75 3.68 22.21
N LEU A 450 -5.91 4.07 21.26
CA LEU A 450 -6.32 4.92 20.14
C LEU A 450 -7.40 4.24 19.29
N ALA A 451 -7.22 2.95 18.98
CA ALA A 451 -8.22 2.17 18.26
C ALA A 451 -9.56 2.09 19.03
N ALA A 452 -9.51 1.90 20.34
CA ALA A 452 -10.70 1.87 21.18
C ALA A 452 -11.41 3.24 21.24
N ARG A 453 -10.66 4.34 21.25
CA ARG A 453 -11.21 5.71 21.18
C ARG A 453 -11.91 5.94 19.84
N GLU A 454 -11.30 5.54 18.73
CA GLU A 454 -11.87 5.67 17.39
C GLU A 454 -13.18 4.88 17.27
N VAL A 455 -13.23 3.63 17.77
CA VAL A 455 -14.46 2.83 17.80
C VAL A 455 -15.56 3.52 18.61
N ARG A 456 -15.24 4.04 19.82
CA ARG A 456 -16.22 4.78 20.64
C ARG A 456 -16.73 6.04 19.94
N GLY A 457 -15.83 6.82 19.35
CA GLY A 457 -16.18 8.02 18.60
C GLY A 457 -17.12 7.70 17.45
N THR A 458 -16.79 6.70 16.62
CA THR A 458 -17.64 6.26 15.51
C THR A 458 -19.03 5.82 15.98
N VAL A 459 -19.12 5.00 17.04
CA VAL A 459 -20.43 4.57 17.58
C VAL A 459 -21.23 5.75 18.09
N ALA A 460 -20.59 6.72 18.77
CA ALA A 460 -21.26 7.92 19.27
C ALA A 460 -21.77 8.81 18.12
N ASP A 461 -20.97 9.02 17.08
CA ASP A 461 -21.33 9.80 15.89
C ASP A 461 -22.53 9.20 15.16
N LEU A 462 -22.51 7.89 14.92
CA LEU A 462 -23.59 7.19 14.24
C LEU A 462 -24.91 7.27 15.04
N ARG A 463 -24.84 7.16 16.37
CA ARG A 463 -26.02 7.35 17.25
C ARG A 463 -26.53 8.79 17.23
N ALA A 464 -25.62 9.77 17.21
CA ALA A 464 -26.00 11.18 17.08
C ALA A 464 -26.69 11.51 15.76
N LEU A 465 -26.33 10.79 14.66
CA LEU A 465 -27.00 10.86 13.36
C LEU A 465 -28.38 10.17 13.35
N GLY A 466 -28.73 9.45 14.41
CA GLY A 466 -30.05 8.83 14.59
C GLY A 466 -30.12 7.35 14.21
N SER A 467 -29.00 6.69 13.93
CA SER A 467 -28.91 5.25 13.68
C SER A 467 -28.89 4.45 15.00
N GLN A 468 -29.50 3.27 15.00
CA GLN A 468 -29.23 2.26 16.02
C GLN A 468 -27.91 1.56 15.70
N VAL A 469 -27.00 1.47 16.67
CA VAL A 469 -25.65 0.95 16.44
C VAL A 469 -25.25 -0.04 17.48
N ARG A 470 -24.73 -1.21 17.02
CA ARG A 470 -24.09 -2.21 17.85
C ARG A 470 -22.71 -2.55 17.29
N TYR A 471 -21.78 -2.90 18.17
CA TYR A 471 -20.43 -3.30 17.80
C TYR A 471 -20.15 -4.71 18.29
N HIS A 472 -19.66 -5.57 17.38
CA HIS A 472 -19.26 -6.95 17.60
C HIS A 472 -17.74 -7.07 17.59
N CYS A 473 -17.16 -7.53 18.70
CA CYS A 473 -15.73 -7.83 18.79
C CYS A 473 -15.48 -9.24 18.27
N VAL A 474 -15.21 -9.37 16.98
CA VAL A 474 -15.01 -10.66 16.30
C VAL A 474 -13.79 -10.58 15.40
N ASP A 475 -12.94 -11.62 15.42
CA ASP A 475 -11.93 -11.83 14.42
C ASP A 475 -12.58 -12.51 13.19
N VAL A 476 -12.42 -11.92 12.02
CA VAL A 476 -12.98 -12.43 10.76
C VAL A 476 -12.41 -13.80 10.36
N LEU A 477 -11.27 -14.20 10.91
CA LEU A 477 -10.68 -15.52 10.70
C LEU A 477 -11.27 -16.60 11.62
N ASP A 478 -12.01 -16.21 12.65
CA ASP A 478 -12.82 -17.14 13.46
C ASP A 478 -14.20 -17.32 12.81
N THR A 479 -14.29 -18.29 11.90
CA THR A 479 -15.50 -18.55 11.11
C THR A 479 -16.73 -18.88 11.95
N GLU A 480 -16.55 -19.52 13.11
CA GLU A 480 -17.66 -19.83 14.02
C GLU A 480 -18.16 -18.59 14.74
N ALA A 481 -17.25 -17.72 15.20
CA ALA A 481 -17.62 -16.45 15.81
C ALA A 481 -18.31 -15.52 14.79
N VAL A 482 -17.83 -15.47 13.53
CA VAL A 482 -18.49 -14.73 12.44
C VAL A 482 -19.92 -15.26 12.21
N ARG A 483 -20.08 -16.58 12.08
CA ARG A 483 -21.39 -17.21 11.87
C ARG A 483 -22.34 -16.94 13.04
N ALA A 484 -21.86 -17.03 14.27
CA ALA A 484 -22.63 -16.71 15.46
C ALA A 484 -23.10 -15.26 15.46
N ALA A 485 -22.19 -14.30 15.18
CA ALA A 485 -22.53 -12.88 15.15
C ALA A 485 -23.56 -12.56 14.05
N VAL A 486 -23.40 -13.09 12.85
CA VAL A 486 -24.36 -12.91 11.73
C VAL A 486 -25.74 -13.47 12.10
N LYS A 487 -25.79 -14.66 12.72
CA LYS A 487 -27.03 -15.26 13.21
C LYS A 487 -27.69 -14.41 14.30
N ASP A 488 -26.91 -13.87 15.23
CA ASP A 488 -27.43 -13.01 16.29
C ASP A 488 -28.02 -11.71 15.75
N ILE A 489 -27.36 -11.09 14.77
CA ILE A 489 -27.87 -9.91 14.05
C ILE A 489 -29.22 -10.22 13.39
N HIS A 490 -29.30 -11.32 12.64
CA HIS A 490 -30.55 -11.72 12.00
C HIS A 490 -31.64 -12.08 13.01
N THR A 491 -31.30 -12.73 14.11
CA THR A 491 -32.27 -13.09 15.17
C THR A 491 -32.86 -11.85 15.83
N GLU A 492 -32.05 -10.82 16.04
CA GLU A 492 -32.48 -9.56 16.68
C GLU A 492 -33.37 -8.72 15.77
N HIS A 493 -32.98 -8.60 14.50
CA HIS A 493 -33.64 -7.67 13.56
C HIS A 493 -34.64 -8.35 12.62
N GLY A 494 -34.60 -9.67 12.48
CA GLY A 494 -35.40 -10.42 11.51
C GLY A 494 -34.94 -10.27 10.06
N ARG A 495 -33.88 -9.50 9.81
CA ARG A 495 -33.36 -9.18 8.47
C ARG A 495 -31.89 -8.77 8.50
N LEU A 496 -31.24 -8.87 7.35
CA LEU A 496 -29.94 -8.24 7.05
C LEU A 496 -29.97 -7.82 5.59
N ASP A 497 -29.87 -6.52 5.29
CA ASP A 497 -30.10 -5.98 3.96
C ASP A 497 -28.82 -5.78 3.15
N GLY A 498 -27.72 -5.51 3.82
CA GLY A 498 -26.44 -5.27 3.17
C GLY A 498 -25.25 -5.64 4.02
N VAL A 499 -24.16 -5.97 3.34
CA VAL A 499 -22.84 -6.23 3.96
C VAL A 499 -21.79 -5.37 3.28
N VAL A 500 -20.89 -4.78 4.07
CA VAL A 500 -19.68 -4.12 3.59
C VAL A 500 -18.49 -4.78 4.28
N TYR A 501 -17.62 -5.41 3.51
CA TYR A 501 -16.40 -6.03 4.01
C TYR A 501 -15.19 -5.15 3.69
N ALA A 502 -14.55 -4.63 4.71
CA ALA A 502 -13.39 -3.75 4.60
C ALA A 502 -12.24 -4.15 5.54
N ALA A 503 -12.33 -5.32 6.19
CA ALA A 503 -11.23 -5.80 7.02
C ALA A 503 -10.00 -6.12 6.17
N GLY A 504 -8.83 -5.81 6.71
CA GLY A 504 -7.55 -6.05 6.07
C GLY A 504 -6.39 -5.59 6.94
N VAL A 505 -5.20 -6.02 6.58
CA VAL A 505 -3.93 -5.57 7.15
C VAL A 505 -2.97 -5.24 6.01
N ILE A 506 -2.03 -4.33 6.25
CA ILE A 506 -1.02 -3.91 5.28
C ILE A 506 0.35 -4.14 5.92
N GLU A 507 1.23 -4.84 5.20
CA GLU A 507 2.59 -5.17 5.64
C GLU A 507 3.54 -5.05 4.44
N ASP A 508 3.86 -3.81 4.08
CA ASP A 508 4.61 -3.50 2.87
C ASP A 508 6.05 -3.99 2.95
N LYS A 509 6.42 -4.87 2.02
CA LYS A 509 7.80 -5.35 1.79
C LYS A 509 7.95 -5.84 0.37
N LEU A 510 9.14 -5.68 -0.20
CA LEU A 510 9.47 -6.24 -1.51
C LEU A 510 9.35 -7.77 -1.49
N ILE A 511 8.99 -8.36 -2.60
CA ILE A 511 8.81 -9.82 -2.73
C ILE A 511 10.04 -10.57 -2.23
N ALA A 512 11.26 -10.12 -2.59
CA ALA A 512 12.51 -10.77 -2.17
C ALA A 512 12.71 -10.83 -0.64
N GLU A 513 12.14 -9.88 0.10
CA GLU A 513 12.32 -9.73 1.55
C GLU A 513 11.08 -10.12 2.35
N LYS A 514 9.96 -10.35 1.68
CA LYS A 514 8.67 -10.58 2.34
C LYS A 514 8.62 -11.97 2.99
N PRO A 515 8.41 -12.07 4.31
CA PRO A 515 8.20 -13.35 4.97
C PRO A 515 6.92 -14.02 4.47
N VAL A 516 6.95 -15.34 4.29
CA VAL A 516 5.79 -16.14 3.83
C VAL A 516 4.58 -15.95 4.74
N GLU A 517 4.80 -15.90 6.05
CA GLU A 517 3.75 -15.70 7.04
C GLU A 517 3.12 -14.31 6.96
N SER A 518 3.90 -13.29 6.59
CA SER A 518 3.40 -11.94 6.33
C SER A 518 2.47 -11.94 5.10
N PHE A 519 2.92 -12.53 3.99
CA PHE A 519 2.10 -12.69 2.79
C PHE A 519 0.79 -13.42 3.11
N ARG A 520 0.88 -14.57 3.79
CA ARG A 520 -0.29 -15.37 4.18
C ARG A 520 -1.24 -14.57 5.06
N ARG A 521 -0.75 -13.87 6.06
CA ARG A 521 -1.59 -13.07 6.98
C ARG A 521 -2.35 -11.97 6.26
N VAL A 522 -1.69 -11.20 5.37
CA VAL A 522 -2.33 -10.14 4.58
C VAL A 522 -3.39 -10.73 3.67
N PHE A 523 -3.03 -11.77 2.91
CA PHE A 523 -3.92 -12.41 1.95
C PHE A 523 -5.14 -13.05 2.64
N THR A 524 -4.92 -13.89 3.67
CA THR A 524 -6.01 -14.61 4.33
C THR A 524 -6.93 -13.69 5.11
N THR A 525 -6.41 -12.67 5.79
CA THR A 525 -7.28 -11.70 6.49
C THR A 525 -8.30 -11.11 5.52
N LYS A 526 -7.90 -10.79 4.31
CA LYS A 526 -8.78 -10.17 3.33
C LYS A 526 -9.68 -11.18 2.62
N VAL A 527 -9.12 -12.26 2.09
CA VAL A 527 -9.83 -13.22 1.25
C VAL A 527 -10.61 -14.25 2.08
N ALA A 528 -9.95 -14.92 3.03
CA ALA A 528 -10.64 -15.91 3.87
C ALA A 528 -11.65 -15.26 4.82
N GLY A 529 -11.32 -14.06 5.35
CA GLY A 529 -12.27 -13.30 6.16
C GLY A 529 -13.50 -12.85 5.38
N ALA A 530 -13.34 -12.37 4.13
CA ALA A 530 -14.48 -12.03 3.27
C ALA A 530 -15.33 -13.25 2.97
N ARG A 531 -14.71 -14.38 2.64
CA ARG A 531 -15.40 -15.65 2.42
C ARG A 531 -16.19 -16.09 3.65
N ALA A 532 -15.58 -16.03 4.84
CA ALA A 532 -16.26 -16.41 6.09
C ALA A 532 -17.54 -15.59 6.35
N VAL A 533 -17.51 -14.29 6.03
CA VAL A 533 -18.69 -13.42 6.15
C VAL A 533 -19.73 -13.76 5.10
N LEU A 534 -19.34 -13.93 3.83
CA LEU A 534 -20.26 -14.30 2.74
C LEU A 534 -20.91 -15.67 2.99
N ASP A 535 -20.14 -16.67 3.41
CA ASP A 535 -20.64 -17.99 3.78
C ASP A 535 -21.62 -17.92 4.97
N ALA A 536 -21.32 -17.06 5.95
CA ALA A 536 -22.21 -16.88 7.10
C ALA A 536 -23.56 -16.27 6.70
N VAL A 537 -23.58 -15.25 5.85
CA VAL A 537 -24.82 -14.63 5.39
C VAL A 537 -25.63 -15.53 4.44
N ASP A 538 -24.98 -16.46 3.74
CA ASP A 538 -25.64 -17.46 2.89
C ASP A 538 -26.41 -18.51 3.72
N THR A 539 -26.16 -18.62 5.02
CA THR A 539 -26.94 -19.48 5.92
C THR A 539 -28.28 -18.85 6.36
N LEU A 540 -28.49 -17.57 6.10
CA LEU A 540 -29.70 -16.87 6.50
C LEU A 540 -30.88 -17.25 5.60
N PRO A 541 -32.12 -17.29 6.13
CA PRO A 541 -33.32 -17.59 5.35
C PRO A 541 -33.55 -16.58 4.21
N GLU A 542 -33.31 -15.30 4.50
CA GLU A 542 -33.29 -14.19 3.56
C GLU A 542 -31.96 -13.48 3.69
N GLY A 543 -31.06 -13.70 2.72
CA GLY A 543 -29.74 -13.10 2.72
C GLY A 543 -29.78 -11.63 2.29
N PRO A 544 -28.65 -10.90 2.46
CA PRO A 544 -28.56 -9.49 2.09
C PRO A 544 -28.66 -9.31 0.57
N ARG A 545 -29.23 -8.16 0.16
CA ARG A 545 -29.40 -7.79 -1.26
C ARG A 545 -28.09 -7.39 -1.91
N PHE A 546 -27.15 -6.91 -1.12
CA PHE A 546 -25.82 -6.56 -1.61
C PHE A 546 -24.71 -6.94 -0.63
N ALA A 547 -23.56 -7.25 -1.20
CA ALA A 547 -22.30 -7.35 -0.48
C ALA A 547 -21.25 -6.49 -1.21
N VAL A 548 -20.67 -5.51 -0.53
CA VAL A 548 -19.58 -4.69 -1.05
C VAL A 548 -18.28 -5.13 -0.40
N LEU A 549 -17.30 -5.46 -1.23
CA LEU A 549 -15.94 -5.82 -0.81
C LEU A 549 -15.00 -4.65 -1.10
N PHE A 550 -14.38 -4.09 -0.07
CA PHE A 550 -13.44 -2.99 -0.25
C PHE A 550 -12.09 -3.50 -0.72
N GLY A 551 -11.83 -3.28 -1.99
CA GLY A 551 -10.56 -3.48 -2.64
C GLY A 551 -9.67 -2.23 -2.60
N SER A 552 -8.57 -2.30 -3.32
CA SER A 552 -7.60 -1.23 -3.49
C SER A 552 -7.17 -1.14 -4.95
N ILE A 553 -6.85 0.06 -5.41
CA ILE A 553 -6.24 0.28 -6.73
C ILE A 553 -4.96 -0.57 -6.92
N ALA A 554 -4.31 -0.98 -5.83
CA ALA A 554 -3.20 -1.93 -5.88
C ALA A 554 -3.61 -3.28 -6.49
N GLY A 555 -4.84 -3.77 -6.28
CA GLY A 555 -5.35 -4.97 -6.95
C GLY A 555 -5.52 -4.76 -8.45
N ALA A 556 -6.04 -3.59 -8.84
CA ALA A 556 -6.30 -3.24 -10.23
C ALA A 556 -5.02 -2.95 -11.05
N LEU A 557 -3.98 -2.37 -10.46
CA LEU A 557 -2.80 -1.88 -11.16
C LEU A 557 -1.46 -2.44 -10.64
N GLY A 558 -1.49 -3.23 -9.56
CA GLY A 558 -0.29 -3.63 -8.83
C GLY A 558 0.35 -2.47 -8.07
N ASN A 559 1.15 -2.78 -7.06
CA ASN A 559 1.98 -1.79 -6.38
C ASN A 559 3.27 -2.42 -5.85
N ARG A 560 4.37 -1.67 -5.93
CA ARG A 560 5.68 -2.12 -5.43
C ARG A 560 5.62 -2.28 -3.91
N GLY A 561 6.12 -3.41 -3.39
CA GLY A 561 6.10 -3.73 -1.96
C GLY A 561 4.78 -4.29 -1.44
N GLN A 562 3.73 -4.33 -2.26
CA GLN A 562 2.37 -4.73 -1.88
C GLN A 562 1.87 -5.96 -2.64
N SER A 563 2.73 -6.90 -2.98
CA SER A 563 2.35 -8.07 -3.78
C SER A 563 1.26 -8.94 -3.14
N ASP A 564 1.29 -9.11 -1.82
CA ASP A 564 0.27 -9.79 -1.01
C ASP A 564 -1.05 -9.01 -0.98
N TYR A 565 -0.96 -7.70 -0.75
CA TYR A 565 -2.11 -6.81 -0.67
C TYR A 565 -2.79 -6.67 -2.05
N ALA A 566 -2.00 -6.52 -3.11
CA ALA A 566 -2.52 -6.48 -4.48
C ALA A 566 -3.22 -7.79 -4.87
N ALA A 567 -2.58 -8.93 -4.58
CA ALA A 567 -3.17 -10.25 -4.82
C ALA A 567 -4.48 -10.45 -4.03
N ALA A 568 -4.50 -10.06 -2.75
CA ALA A 568 -5.69 -10.19 -1.92
C ALA A 568 -6.85 -9.33 -2.41
N ASN A 569 -6.57 -8.08 -2.86
CA ASN A 569 -7.61 -7.18 -3.38
C ASN A 569 -8.15 -7.64 -4.74
N ASP A 570 -7.31 -8.20 -5.61
CA ASP A 570 -7.72 -8.83 -6.87
C ASP A 570 -8.63 -10.04 -6.62
N ALA A 571 -8.25 -10.93 -5.68
CA ALA A 571 -9.05 -12.11 -5.34
C ALA A 571 -10.48 -11.79 -4.84
N LEU A 572 -10.70 -10.59 -4.29
CA LEU A 572 -12.04 -10.15 -3.88
C LEU A 572 -12.99 -9.99 -5.07
N GLU A 573 -12.51 -9.64 -6.27
CA GLU A 573 -13.37 -9.50 -7.46
C GLU A 573 -14.12 -10.79 -7.74
N GLU A 574 -13.41 -11.90 -7.73
CA GLU A 574 -14.01 -13.21 -8.00
C GLU A 574 -14.94 -13.65 -6.87
N LEU A 575 -14.61 -13.34 -5.61
CA LEU A 575 -15.52 -13.62 -4.48
C LEU A 575 -16.84 -12.86 -4.63
N GLY A 576 -16.80 -11.57 -4.93
CA GLY A 576 -17.98 -10.74 -5.15
C GLY A 576 -18.82 -11.23 -6.34
N ARG A 577 -18.14 -11.52 -7.45
CA ARG A 577 -18.79 -12.03 -8.67
C ARG A 577 -19.54 -13.35 -8.42
N ARG A 578 -18.90 -14.31 -7.76
CA ARG A 578 -19.50 -15.62 -7.44
C ARG A 578 -20.67 -15.54 -6.49
N TRP A 579 -20.58 -14.62 -5.52
CA TRP A 579 -21.65 -14.41 -4.58
C TRP A 579 -22.89 -13.76 -5.22
N SER A 580 -22.73 -13.09 -6.37
CA SER A 580 -23.81 -12.42 -7.09
C SER A 580 -24.80 -13.41 -7.68
N THR A 581 -26.08 -13.02 -7.67
CA THR A 581 -27.19 -13.70 -8.36
C THR A 581 -28.08 -12.65 -9.01
N ARG A 582 -29.24 -13.06 -9.55
CA ARG A 582 -30.23 -12.11 -10.07
C ARG A 582 -30.88 -11.24 -9.00
N GLU A 583 -30.88 -11.70 -7.76
CA GLU A 583 -31.58 -11.06 -6.63
C GLU A 583 -30.61 -10.33 -5.68
N ARG A 584 -29.33 -10.63 -5.76
CA ARG A 584 -28.29 -10.05 -4.91
C ARG A 584 -27.05 -9.66 -5.70
N ARG A 585 -26.46 -8.51 -5.34
CA ARG A 585 -25.28 -7.96 -5.99
C ARG A 585 -24.05 -8.08 -5.11
N GLY A 586 -23.02 -8.82 -5.54
CA GLY A 586 -21.66 -8.76 -5.02
C GLY A 586 -20.85 -7.76 -5.83
N LEU A 587 -20.22 -6.80 -5.17
CA LEU A 587 -19.47 -5.73 -5.79
C LEU A 587 -18.13 -5.55 -5.09
N THR A 588 -17.03 -5.57 -5.84
CA THR A 588 -15.73 -5.15 -5.34
C THR A 588 -15.44 -3.72 -5.78
N VAL A 589 -15.11 -2.86 -4.84
CA VAL A 589 -14.76 -1.46 -5.12
C VAL A 589 -13.29 -1.25 -4.78
N HIS A 590 -12.48 -1.05 -5.82
CA HIS A 590 -11.06 -0.72 -5.67
C HIS A 590 -10.88 0.78 -5.46
N TRP A 591 -10.41 1.15 -4.29
CA TRP A 591 -10.20 2.53 -3.92
C TRP A 591 -8.78 3.00 -4.23
N GLY A 592 -8.67 4.18 -4.84
CA GLY A 592 -7.46 4.97 -4.87
C GLY A 592 -7.10 5.53 -3.47
N PRO A 593 -6.01 6.31 -3.36
CA PRO A 593 -5.59 6.89 -2.08
C PRO A 593 -6.56 7.98 -1.62
N TRP A 594 -6.86 7.98 -0.31
CA TRP A 594 -7.79 8.93 0.32
C TRP A 594 -7.03 10.00 1.09
N ALA A 595 -7.50 11.23 1.03
CA ALA A 595 -7.01 12.30 1.88
C ALA A 595 -7.27 12.00 3.36
N ALA A 596 -6.37 12.51 4.22
CA ALA A 596 -6.62 12.54 5.66
C ALA A 596 -7.80 13.47 5.96
N SER A 597 -8.56 13.20 7.03
CA SER A 597 -9.53 14.17 7.54
C SER A 597 -9.09 14.71 8.89
N GLU A 598 -9.63 15.87 9.23
CA GLU A 598 -9.37 16.54 10.51
C GLU A 598 -9.76 15.70 11.75
N THR A 599 -10.71 14.76 11.59
CA THR A 599 -11.27 14.00 12.70
C THR A 599 -10.68 12.62 12.90
N ASN A 600 -10.05 12.03 11.86
CA ASN A 600 -9.44 10.71 11.93
C ASN A 600 -8.17 10.71 11.09
N GLY A 601 -7.02 10.40 11.70
CA GLY A 601 -5.75 10.23 10.97
C GLY A 601 -5.96 9.38 9.72
N GLY A 602 -5.70 9.96 8.54
CA GLY A 602 -5.88 9.28 7.26
C GLY A 602 -4.91 8.12 7.10
N MET A 603 -5.19 7.23 6.13
CA MET A 603 -4.23 6.18 5.72
C MET A 603 -2.98 6.77 5.06
N VAL A 604 -3.02 8.04 4.65
CA VAL A 604 -1.94 8.74 3.98
C VAL A 604 -1.25 9.67 4.97
N THR A 605 0.00 9.35 5.31
CA THR A 605 0.83 10.20 6.16
C THR A 605 1.23 11.47 5.41
N PRO A 606 1.64 12.58 6.09
CA PRO A 606 2.11 13.79 5.42
C PRO A 606 3.22 13.54 4.38
N GLU A 607 4.05 12.53 4.61
CA GLU A 607 5.13 12.12 3.74
C GLU A 607 4.62 11.43 2.48
N LEU A 608 3.70 10.51 2.69
CA LEU A 608 3.07 9.82 1.58
C LEU A 608 2.28 10.82 0.72
N MET A 609 1.68 11.85 1.34
CA MET A 609 1.06 12.98 0.63
C MET A 609 2.05 13.71 -0.25
N ARG A 610 3.25 14.04 0.27
CA ARG A 610 4.32 14.68 -0.52
C ARG A 610 4.82 13.79 -1.66
N SER A 611 5.02 12.49 -1.38
CA SER A 611 5.38 11.52 -2.41
C SER A 611 4.32 11.41 -3.51
N TYR A 612 3.05 11.42 -3.15
CA TYR A 612 1.95 11.43 -4.11
C TYR A 612 1.91 12.73 -4.91
N ALA A 613 2.08 13.89 -4.27
CA ALA A 613 2.16 15.17 -4.95
C ALA A 613 3.29 15.21 -5.97
N ALA A 614 4.49 14.74 -5.60
CA ALA A 614 5.65 14.68 -6.50
C ALA A 614 5.41 13.76 -7.72
N ARG A 615 4.56 12.73 -7.58
CA ARG A 615 4.16 11.80 -8.65
C ARG A 615 2.91 12.24 -9.41
N GLY A 616 2.31 13.38 -9.07
CA GLY A 616 1.06 13.87 -9.65
C GLY A 616 -0.17 13.03 -9.26
N ILE A 617 -0.07 12.21 -8.20
CA ILE A 617 -1.18 11.39 -7.69
C ILE A 617 -2.06 12.26 -6.81
N LYS A 618 -3.35 12.31 -7.12
CA LYS A 618 -4.35 13.07 -6.38
C LYS A 618 -5.09 12.16 -5.40
N LEU A 619 -5.63 12.77 -4.35
CA LEU A 619 -6.28 12.06 -3.25
C LEU A 619 -7.81 12.15 -3.36
N ILE A 620 -8.49 11.08 -3.01
CA ILE A 620 -9.95 11.05 -2.94
C ILE A 620 -10.41 11.93 -1.77
N ASP A 621 -11.35 12.80 -2.08
CA ASP A 621 -12.07 13.59 -1.09
C ASP A 621 -12.81 12.66 -0.10
N PRO A 622 -12.56 12.81 1.22
CA PRO A 622 -13.14 11.94 2.23
C PRO A 622 -14.66 12.08 2.41
N GLU A 623 -15.29 13.12 1.90
CA GLU A 623 -16.75 13.27 1.92
C GLU A 623 -17.38 12.74 0.63
N GLU A 624 -16.75 12.97 -0.54
CA GLU A 624 -17.26 12.51 -1.83
C GLU A 624 -17.06 11.00 -2.07
N GLY A 625 -15.99 10.40 -1.53
CA GLY A 625 -15.75 8.97 -1.69
C GLY A 625 -16.91 8.10 -1.20
N PRO A 626 -17.41 8.27 0.04
CA PRO A 626 -18.54 7.49 0.53
C PRO A 626 -19.85 7.73 -0.24
N LEU A 627 -20.09 8.95 -0.71
CA LEU A 627 -21.23 9.28 -1.57
C LEU A 627 -21.13 8.58 -2.94
N SER A 628 -19.92 8.47 -3.49
CA SER A 628 -19.68 7.73 -4.72
C SER A 628 -20.05 6.26 -4.59
N LEU A 629 -19.73 5.63 -3.45
CA LEU A 629 -20.16 4.26 -3.18
C LEU A 629 -21.68 4.14 -3.04
N LEU A 630 -22.33 5.09 -2.38
CA LEU A 630 -23.78 5.09 -2.23
C LEU A 630 -24.47 5.24 -3.58
N ARG A 631 -23.95 6.09 -4.48
CA ARG A 631 -24.38 6.20 -5.88
C ARG A 631 -24.18 4.89 -6.65
N GLU A 632 -23.06 4.23 -6.46
CA GLU A 632 -22.78 2.92 -7.09
C GLU A 632 -23.79 1.85 -6.64
N LEU A 633 -24.17 1.82 -5.39
CA LEU A 633 -25.19 0.91 -4.86
C LEU A 633 -26.59 1.22 -5.43
N ALA A 634 -26.91 2.51 -5.56
CA ALA A 634 -28.20 2.97 -6.05
C ALA A 634 -28.38 2.82 -7.57
N TRP A 635 -27.36 3.17 -8.34
CA TRP A 635 -27.47 3.37 -9.79
C TRP A 635 -26.53 2.49 -10.63
N GLY A 636 -25.56 1.82 -10.01
CA GLY A 636 -24.63 0.93 -10.71
C GLY A 636 -25.33 -0.28 -11.31
N ALA A 637 -24.91 -0.69 -12.51
CA ALA A 637 -25.47 -1.84 -13.18
C ALA A 637 -25.23 -3.13 -12.37
N PRO A 638 -26.24 -3.97 -12.15
CA PRO A 638 -26.11 -5.20 -11.35
C PRO A 638 -25.15 -6.23 -11.97
N THR A 639 -24.82 -6.09 -13.24
CA THR A 639 -23.87 -6.93 -13.97
C THR A 639 -22.41 -6.50 -13.78
N VAL A 640 -22.17 -5.33 -13.17
CA VAL A 640 -20.82 -4.85 -12.85
C VAL A 640 -20.45 -5.33 -11.46
N HIS A 641 -19.42 -6.17 -11.38
CA HIS A 641 -18.96 -6.81 -10.15
C HIS A 641 -17.68 -6.21 -9.59
N ALA A 642 -16.96 -5.40 -10.37
CA ALA A 642 -15.75 -4.69 -9.92
C ALA A 642 -15.71 -3.29 -10.53
N THR A 643 -15.39 -2.29 -9.71
CA THR A 643 -15.19 -0.90 -10.12
C THR A 643 -13.96 -0.31 -9.43
N VAL A 644 -13.36 0.70 -10.04
CA VAL A 644 -12.25 1.46 -9.45
C VAL A 644 -12.71 2.90 -9.26
N TYR A 645 -12.48 3.43 -8.07
CA TYR A 645 -12.70 4.83 -7.74
C TYR A 645 -11.37 5.48 -7.39
N THR A 646 -10.93 6.47 -8.15
CA THR A 646 -9.66 7.16 -7.95
C THR A 646 -9.76 8.63 -8.31
N ALA A 647 -8.98 9.49 -7.67
CA ALA A 647 -8.94 10.92 -7.98
C ALA A 647 -8.00 11.24 -9.17
N SER A 648 -7.13 10.32 -9.56
CA SER A 648 -6.21 10.47 -10.71
C SER A 648 -5.74 9.11 -11.23
N GLY A 649 -4.97 9.13 -12.33
CA GLY A 649 -4.17 7.98 -12.77
C GLY A 649 -3.16 7.54 -11.68
N TRP A 650 -2.66 6.31 -11.79
CA TRP A 650 -1.75 5.68 -10.80
C TRP A 650 -0.38 5.38 -11.40
#